data_6373e6d1d1006ceeb91d546291b41c8f
#
_entry.id   6373e6d1d1006ceeb91d546291b41c8f
#
_cell.length_a   1.000
_cell.length_b   1.000
_cell.length_c   1.000
_cell.angle_alpha   90.00
_cell.angle_beta   90.00
_cell.angle_gamma   90.00
#
_symmetry.space_group_name_H-M   'P 1'
#
loop_
_entity.id
_entity.type
_entity.pdbx_description
1 polymer ?
#
loop_
_entity_poly.entity_id
_entity_poly.type
_entity_poly.pdbx_seq_one_letter_code
_entity_poly.pdbx_strand_id
1 'polypeptide(L)'
;MLGGAKWLWGLVLALIDLWRALGPLWLRIPLLVGGVLILGYHVAQHYLRPNLTQETIYQVKYLNTGWSDEQRNTFYYTPQGTELLGLEYDWLVNLELPLSVERLASEENMRGWGFIVDPQQRPSPTNPGNLPVGFARHTDQQTGRQKVDLGCAMCHTGELHYQGTALRIDGGQSMQSIATAQRGEFITTLGASVFETLYVPTKWDRFAERLVGDDEETRAKLKKAFKAFSSKLKDFAQGAGAARLYPVVEGRGRTDAVGRIANVVFGFDLDEESNYRVADAPASYPFIWDIWRFDWVQYTGFTNQAMARNVGESLGVLAPIKLVNQQGELLGPEEFGETVVDIDGMHCVEGTLRDLKPPSWPEDILGKIDIAQALQGKELFAEQCHSCHGPHPSRSYAWPVATEPGQNPAKELAVNWQWDKAGQLSEVDGQTVRQDWRETIWSLPWVATDVIGTDPKLASNFMHNKYDASKLVPGSEPVNAGDGLQVLLNRLVPLLYRKWGVSEEQVANFDGLNVPFRIENKLAYTSRPLHGVWATPPFLHNGSVPTIYDLLSPLRARPTTFYVGNREYDPKKLGYKTSYAPGSFLHDTAIEGNRNSGHLFTDEEAPGRIGDLLTEAQRMALLEYIKVMGNPQFDQALQGDPLNWDNFPSPPQDPQLRAACERSHRWHFPQTTAQLSHGHGK
;
A
#
# COMPACT_ATOMS: atom_id res chain seq x y z
N MET A 1 -23.64 7.34 -31.38
CA MET A 1 -23.99 5.90 -31.39
C MET A 1 -24.61 5.36 -32.72
N LEU A 2 -25.05 6.19 -33.66
CA LEU A 2 -25.67 5.74 -34.92
C LEU A 2 -24.69 5.40 -36.06
N GLY A 3 -23.43 5.83 -35.97
CA GLY A 3 -22.43 5.54 -37.04
C GLY A 3 -21.84 4.13 -36.96
N GLY A 4 -21.66 3.57 -35.75
CA GLY A 4 -21.08 2.23 -35.57
C GLY A 4 -21.98 1.09 -36.02
N ALA A 5 -23.29 1.24 -35.88
CA ALA A 5 -24.24 0.22 -36.27
C ALA A 5 -24.34 0.05 -37.81
N LYS A 6 -24.21 1.16 -38.56
CA LYS A 6 -24.19 1.12 -40.04
C LYS A 6 -22.93 0.49 -40.58
N TRP A 7 -21.79 0.70 -39.96
CA TRP A 7 -20.52 0.08 -40.36
C TRP A 7 -20.51 -1.42 -40.09
N LEU A 8 -20.97 -1.84 -38.89
CA LEU A 8 -21.14 -3.26 -38.53
C LEU A 8 -22.10 -3.98 -39.50
N TRP A 9 -23.20 -3.33 -39.88
CA TRP A 9 -24.17 -3.92 -40.81
C TRP A 9 -23.61 -4.04 -42.23
N GLY A 10 -22.81 -3.05 -42.70
CA GLY A 10 -22.09 -3.13 -43.97
C GLY A 10 -21.05 -4.24 -43.98
N LEU A 11 -20.34 -4.46 -42.86
CA LEU A 11 -19.38 -5.58 -42.73
C LEU A 11 -20.07 -6.94 -42.75
N VAL A 12 -21.21 -7.08 -42.07
CA VAL A 12 -22.02 -8.31 -42.08
C VAL A 12 -22.53 -8.62 -43.49
N LEU A 13 -23.01 -7.63 -44.23
CA LEU A 13 -23.46 -7.84 -45.62
C LEU A 13 -22.31 -8.21 -46.54
N ALA A 14 -21.16 -7.60 -46.43
CA ALA A 14 -19.95 -7.97 -47.19
C ALA A 14 -19.46 -9.39 -46.88
N LEU A 15 -19.55 -9.81 -45.63
CA LEU A 15 -19.25 -11.21 -45.23
C LEU A 15 -20.25 -12.22 -45.78
N ILE A 16 -21.54 -11.84 -45.86
CA ILE A 16 -22.58 -12.67 -46.46
C ILE A 16 -22.36 -12.80 -47.98
N ASP A 17 -22.00 -11.72 -48.65
CA ASP A 17 -21.70 -11.74 -50.08
C ASP A 17 -20.42 -12.52 -50.40
N LEU A 18 -19.37 -12.35 -49.57
CA LEU A 18 -18.16 -13.17 -49.63
C LEU A 18 -18.49 -14.66 -49.39
N TRP A 19 -19.34 -14.95 -48.42
CA TRP A 19 -19.81 -16.30 -48.14
C TRP A 19 -20.57 -16.91 -49.34
N ARG A 20 -21.38 -16.13 -50.06
CA ARG A 20 -22.10 -16.57 -51.27
C ARG A 20 -21.16 -16.78 -52.43
N ALA A 21 -20.09 -15.97 -52.55
CA ALA A 21 -19.10 -16.08 -53.63
C ALA A 21 -18.12 -17.25 -53.45
N LEU A 22 -17.93 -17.75 -52.22
CA LEU A 22 -17.10 -18.89 -51.91
C LEU A 22 -17.74 -20.18 -52.35
N GLY A 23 -17.15 -20.94 -53.24
CA GLY A 23 -17.57 -22.22 -53.82
C GLY A 23 -18.23 -23.25 -52.87
N PRO A 24 -17.93 -24.52 -52.97
CA PRO A 24 -18.65 -25.58 -52.23
C PRO A 24 -18.42 -25.51 -50.69
N LEU A 25 -19.32 -26.16 -49.96
CA LEU A 25 -19.38 -26.10 -48.47
C LEU A 25 -18.09 -26.52 -47.79
N TRP A 26 -17.34 -27.44 -48.33
CA TRP A 26 -16.07 -27.92 -47.81
C TRP A 26 -14.95 -26.86 -47.80
N LEU A 27 -15.05 -25.83 -48.65
CA LEU A 27 -14.17 -24.67 -48.64
C LEU A 27 -14.66 -23.60 -47.64
N ARG A 28 -15.97 -23.46 -47.46
CA ARG A 28 -16.59 -22.42 -46.61
C ARG A 28 -16.42 -22.73 -45.12
N ILE A 29 -16.55 -23.99 -44.72
CA ILE A 29 -16.44 -24.39 -43.31
C ILE A 29 -15.06 -24.07 -42.72
N PRO A 30 -13.90 -24.44 -43.34
CA PRO A 30 -12.61 -24.10 -42.86
C PRO A 30 -12.37 -22.57 -42.75
N LEU A 31 -12.89 -21.80 -43.72
CA LEU A 31 -12.75 -20.34 -43.72
C LEU A 31 -13.59 -19.67 -42.59
N LEU A 32 -14.80 -20.18 -42.35
CA LEU A 32 -15.64 -19.73 -41.25
C LEU A 32 -14.98 -20.06 -39.89
N VAL A 33 -14.53 -21.29 -39.73
CA VAL A 33 -13.82 -21.74 -38.52
C VAL A 33 -12.54 -20.92 -38.33
N GLY A 34 -11.77 -20.70 -39.38
CA GLY A 34 -10.57 -19.86 -39.35
C GLY A 34 -10.91 -18.43 -38.99
N GLY A 35 -11.94 -17.83 -39.55
CA GLY A 35 -12.41 -16.49 -39.24
C GLY A 35 -12.88 -16.35 -37.78
N VAL A 36 -13.64 -17.33 -37.29
CA VAL A 36 -14.10 -17.39 -35.89
C VAL A 36 -12.89 -17.54 -34.93
N LEU A 37 -11.92 -18.38 -35.27
CA LEU A 37 -10.70 -18.56 -34.47
C LEU A 37 -9.85 -17.28 -34.43
N ILE A 38 -9.68 -16.62 -35.60
CA ILE A 38 -8.95 -15.37 -35.71
C ILE A 38 -9.66 -14.27 -34.90
N LEU A 39 -10.98 -14.12 -35.06
CA LEU A 39 -11.77 -13.17 -34.29
C LEU A 39 -11.71 -13.49 -32.80
N GLY A 40 -11.87 -14.75 -32.42
CA GLY A 40 -11.77 -15.24 -31.06
C GLY A 40 -10.39 -14.94 -30.47
N TYR A 41 -9.32 -15.16 -31.24
CA TYR A 41 -7.96 -14.82 -30.82
C TYR A 41 -7.77 -13.31 -30.61
N HIS A 42 -8.25 -12.47 -31.54
CA HIS A 42 -8.15 -11.01 -31.39
C HIS A 42 -8.98 -10.50 -30.21
N VAL A 43 -10.18 -11.04 -30.01
CA VAL A 43 -11.01 -10.73 -28.83
C VAL A 43 -10.28 -11.16 -27.55
N ALA A 44 -9.77 -12.41 -27.52
CA ALA A 44 -9.01 -12.91 -26.37
C ALA A 44 -7.74 -12.05 -26.11
N GLN A 45 -6.97 -11.73 -27.14
CA GLN A 45 -5.82 -10.84 -27.06
C GLN A 45 -6.23 -9.47 -26.48
N HIS A 46 -7.33 -8.89 -26.96
CA HIS A 46 -7.82 -7.63 -26.46
C HIS A 46 -8.19 -7.67 -24.98
N TYR A 47 -8.80 -8.79 -24.50
CA TYR A 47 -9.25 -8.95 -23.12
C TYR A 47 -8.17 -9.45 -22.16
N LEU A 48 -7.19 -10.21 -22.63
CA LEU A 48 -6.18 -10.85 -21.80
C LEU A 48 -4.80 -10.17 -21.86
N ARG A 49 -4.62 -9.21 -22.78
CA ARG A 49 -3.35 -8.50 -22.90
C ARG A 49 -3.05 -7.72 -21.62
N PRO A 50 -1.85 -7.87 -21.04
CA PRO A 50 -1.40 -7.09 -19.90
C PRO A 50 -1.42 -5.58 -20.18
N ASN A 51 -1.81 -4.79 -19.18
CA ASN A 51 -1.74 -3.33 -19.21
C ASN A 51 -0.42 -2.88 -18.58
N LEU A 52 0.64 -2.82 -19.38
CA LEU A 52 2.01 -2.56 -18.91
C LEU A 52 2.44 -1.14 -19.24
N THR A 53 2.97 -0.44 -18.23
CA THR A 53 3.68 0.83 -18.44
C THR A 53 5.03 0.55 -19.05
N GLN A 54 5.38 1.30 -20.10
CA GLN A 54 6.71 1.24 -20.73
C GLN A 54 7.60 2.33 -20.14
N GLU A 55 8.75 1.93 -19.64
CA GLU A 55 9.73 2.82 -19.04
C GLU A 55 11.13 2.53 -19.58
N THR A 56 11.92 3.58 -19.81
CA THR A 56 13.32 3.46 -20.21
C THR A 56 14.21 3.88 -19.07
N ILE A 57 14.82 2.91 -18.39
CA ILE A 57 15.72 3.12 -17.26
C ILE A 57 17.12 2.62 -17.65
N TYR A 58 18.12 3.49 -17.52
CA TYR A 58 19.53 3.16 -17.76
C TYR A 58 20.29 2.87 -16.49
N GLN A 59 19.86 3.48 -15.36
CA GLN A 59 20.49 3.28 -14.05
C GLN A 59 19.46 3.43 -12.92
N VAL A 60 19.74 2.76 -11.80
CA VAL A 60 19.01 2.92 -10.56
C VAL A 60 19.93 3.52 -9.51
N LYS A 61 19.45 4.56 -8.80
CA LYS A 61 20.15 5.19 -7.70
C LYS A 61 19.26 5.13 -6.45
N TYR A 62 19.78 4.56 -5.39
CA TYR A 62 19.14 4.57 -4.08
C TYR A 62 19.39 5.92 -3.42
N LEU A 63 18.33 6.59 -3.00
CA LEU A 63 18.48 7.81 -2.20
C LEU A 63 18.93 7.45 -0.78
N ASN A 64 19.71 8.32 -0.17
CA ASN A 64 20.10 8.13 1.21
C ASN A 64 18.91 8.39 2.14
N THR A 65 18.44 7.34 2.78
CA THR A 65 17.36 7.34 3.78
C THR A 65 17.86 6.85 5.16
N GLY A 66 19.16 6.80 5.37
CA GLY A 66 19.77 6.35 6.63
C GLY A 66 19.94 4.83 6.73
N TRP A 67 19.32 4.04 5.87
CA TRP A 67 19.43 2.59 5.92
C TRP A 67 20.71 2.05 5.32
N SER A 68 21.27 1.02 5.98
CA SER A 68 22.23 0.10 5.39
C SER A 68 21.54 -0.84 4.40
N ASP A 69 22.33 -1.54 3.57
CA ASP A 69 21.81 -2.56 2.67
C ASP A 69 21.16 -3.74 3.43
N GLU A 70 21.64 -4.05 4.64
CA GLU A 70 21.05 -5.09 5.48
C GLU A 70 19.65 -4.69 5.97
N GLN A 71 19.48 -3.47 6.47
CA GLN A 71 18.18 -2.93 6.90
C GLN A 71 17.20 -2.87 5.74
N ARG A 72 17.66 -2.40 4.57
CA ARG A 72 16.86 -2.38 3.35
C ARG A 72 16.41 -3.78 2.95
N ASN A 73 17.29 -4.76 2.92
CA ASN A 73 16.96 -6.15 2.60
C ASN A 73 15.99 -6.75 3.65
N THR A 74 16.17 -6.43 4.91
CA THR A 74 15.24 -6.82 5.98
C THR A 74 13.84 -6.27 5.70
N PHE A 75 13.72 -4.98 5.42
CA PHE A 75 12.43 -4.37 5.09
C PHE A 75 11.80 -4.94 3.81
N TYR A 76 12.62 -5.20 2.78
CA TYR A 76 12.14 -5.62 1.47
C TYR A 76 11.64 -7.06 1.43
N TYR A 77 12.25 -7.95 2.22
CA TYR A 77 12.10 -9.40 2.02
C TYR A 77 11.89 -10.22 3.29
N THR A 78 11.62 -9.60 4.44
CA THR A 78 11.19 -10.33 5.63
C THR A 78 9.73 -10.73 5.48
N PRO A 79 9.40 -12.03 5.55
CA PRO A 79 8.02 -12.49 5.51
C PRO A 79 7.21 -11.94 6.68
N GLN A 80 5.92 -11.72 6.46
CA GLN A 80 4.97 -11.19 7.46
C GLN A 80 3.77 -12.12 7.67
N GLY A 81 3.71 -13.24 6.94
CA GLY A 81 2.64 -14.22 7.06
C GLY A 81 1.40 -13.89 6.24
N THR A 82 1.52 -13.11 5.19
CA THR A 82 0.49 -13.00 4.16
C THR A 82 0.62 -14.16 3.17
N GLU A 83 -0.43 -14.56 2.48
CA GLU A 83 -0.35 -15.73 1.59
C GLU A 83 -0.97 -15.56 0.21
N LEU A 84 -1.44 -14.39 -0.14
CA LEU A 84 -2.16 -14.16 -1.40
C LEU A 84 -3.11 -15.33 -1.76
N LEU A 85 -4.05 -15.65 -0.83
CA LEU A 85 -4.99 -16.77 -0.91
C LEU A 85 -4.33 -18.17 -0.92
N GLY A 86 -3.07 -18.28 -0.52
CA GLY A 86 -2.33 -19.54 -0.50
C GLY A 86 -1.61 -19.86 -1.82
N LEU A 87 -1.31 -18.85 -2.64
CA LEU A 87 -0.50 -18.99 -3.84
C LEU A 87 0.89 -19.51 -3.49
N GLU A 88 1.30 -20.64 -4.06
CA GLU A 88 2.65 -21.17 -3.88
C GLU A 88 3.68 -20.30 -4.61
N TYR A 89 4.82 -20.07 -3.98
CA TYR A 89 5.88 -19.20 -4.50
C TYR A 89 6.39 -19.67 -5.87
N ASP A 90 6.65 -20.97 -6.00
CA ASP A 90 7.13 -21.56 -7.25
C ASP A 90 6.06 -21.54 -8.34
N TRP A 91 4.78 -21.50 -7.99
CA TRP A 91 3.73 -21.34 -8.98
C TRP A 91 3.79 -19.96 -9.62
N LEU A 92 3.88 -18.89 -8.81
CA LEU A 92 3.98 -17.52 -9.33
C LEU A 92 5.17 -17.35 -10.27
N VAL A 93 6.35 -17.88 -9.87
CA VAL A 93 7.58 -17.80 -10.67
C VAL A 93 7.45 -18.58 -11.98
N ASN A 94 6.62 -19.64 -12.02
CA ASN A 94 6.51 -20.54 -13.16
C ASN A 94 5.25 -20.34 -14.03
N LEU A 95 4.30 -19.51 -13.63
CA LEU A 95 3.14 -19.15 -14.47
C LEU A 95 3.57 -18.38 -15.73
N GLU A 96 2.84 -18.60 -16.80
CA GLU A 96 2.99 -17.87 -18.06
C GLU A 96 1.88 -16.82 -18.20
N LEU A 97 2.15 -15.73 -18.91
CA LEU A 97 1.11 -14.77 -19.29
C LEU A 97 0.01 -15.43 -20.12
N PRO A 98 -1.22 -14.92 -20.06
CA PRO A 98 -2.29 -15.40 -20.94
C PRO A 98 -1.89 -15.27 -22.41
N LEU A 99 -2.20 -16.29 -23.20
CA LEU A 99 -1.91 -16.40 -24.64
C LEU A 99 -0.42 -16.21 -25.00
N SER A 100 0.48 -16.44 -24.08
CA SER A 100 1.92 -16.31 -24.25
C SER A 100 2.65 -17.49 -23.59
N VAL A 101 3.93 -17.66 -23.91
CA VAL A 101 4.87 -18.56 -23.23
C VAL A 101 5.81 -17.78 -22.29
N GLU A 102 5.71 -16.47 -22.30
CA GLU A 102 6.46 -15.59 -21.44
C GLU A 102 6.03 -15.75 -19.96
N ARG A 103 6.98 -15.66 -19.03
CA ARG A 103 6.69 -15.75 -17.59
C ARG A 103 5.90 -14.54 -17.14
N LEU A 104 4.82 -14.79 -16.38
CA LEU A 104 4.05 -13.73 -15.76
C LEU A 104 4.95 -12.87 -14.86
N ALA A 105 5.79 -13.47 -14.04
CA ALA A 105 6.69 -12.81 -13.12
C ALA A 105 8.04 -12.42 -13.76
N SER A 106 8.10 -12.19 -15.07
CA SER A 106 9.30 -11.61 -15.68
C SER A 106 9.54 -10.20 -15.16
N GLU A 107 10.81 -9.77 -15.14
CA GLU A 107 11.18 -8.41 -14.72
C GLU A 107 10.40 -7.34 -15.49
N GLU A 108 10.29 -7.48 -16.81
CA GLU A 108 9.61 -6.53 -17.68
C GLU A 108 8.12 -6.41 -17.32
N ASN A 109 7.44 -7.54 -17.14
CA ASN A 109 6.03 -7.55 -16.79
C ASN A 109 5.77 -6.96 -15.40
N MET A 110 6.54 -7.38 -14.40
CA MET A 110 6.40 -6.88 -13.03
C MET A 110 6.66 -5.37 -12.96
N ARG A 111 7.70 -4.88 -13.61
CA ARG A 111 8.00 -3.45 -13.74
C ARG A 111 6.87 -2.71 -14.45
N GLY A 112 6.31 -3.29 -15.50
CA GLY A 112 5.21 -2.73 -16.27
C GLY A 112 3.91 -2.56 -15.46
N TRP A 113 3.69 -3.38 -14.42
CA TRP A 113 2.60 -3.18 -13.43
C TRP A 113 2.97 -2.23 -12.29
N GLY A 114 4.13 -1.58 -12.37
CA GLY A 114 4.60 -0.61 -11.39
C GLY A 114 5.30 -1.22 -10.18
N PHE A 115 5.50 -2.55 -10.14
CA PHE A 115 6.33 -3.16 -9.10
C PHE A 115 7.78 -2.75 -9.25
N ILE A 116 8.49 -2.71 -8.15
CA ILE A 116 9.87 -2.30 -8.11
C ILE A 116 10.77 -3.53 -8.19
N VAL A 117 11.49 -3.67 -9.29
CA VAL A 117 12.51 -4.69 -9.46
C VAL A 117 13.86 -4.14 -9.02
N ASP A 118 14.51 -4.81 -8.08
CA ASP A 118 15.82 -4.41 -7.58
C ASP A 118 16.94 -5.03 -8.44
N PRO A 119 17.68 -4.25 -9.23
CA PRO A 119 18.73 -4.77 -10.09
C PRO A 119 19.95 -5.28 -9.31
N GLN A 120 20.09 -4.92 -8.03
CA GLN A 120 21.18 -5.36 -7.16
C GLN A 120 20.83 -6.62 -6.39
N GLN A 121 19.56 -7.01 -6.41
CA GLN A 121 19.11 -8.21 -5.71
C GLN A 121 19.83 -9.45 -6.20
N ARG A 122 20.17 -10.30 -5.23
CA ARG A 122 20.62 -11.67 -5.47
C ARG A 122 19.61 -12.64 -4.89
N PRO A 123 19.46 -13.84 -5.47
CA PRO A 123 18.64 -14.88 -4.88
C PRO A 123 18.96 -15.08 -3.40
N SER A 124 17.93 -15.10 -2.56
CA SER A 124 18.03 -15.30 -1.13
C SER A 124 17.06 -16.39 -0.68
N PRO A 125 17.19 -16.95 0.52
CA PRO A 125 16.20 -17.90 1.04
C PRO A 125 14.78 -17.34 1.06
N THR A 126 14.62 -16.04 1.32
CA THR A 126 13.32 -15.37 1.35
C THR A 126 12.82 -14.91 -0.04
N ASN A 127 13.71 -14.84 -1.03
CA ASN A 127 13.33 -14.46 -2.40
C ASN A 127 14.24 -15.15 -3.46
N PRO A 128 14.14 -16.46 -3.62
CA PRO A 128 15.00 -17.22 -4.54
C PRO A 128 14.72 -16.96 -6.01
N GLY A 129 13.52 -16.50 -6.36
CA GLY A 129 13.10 -16.20 -7.73
C GLY A 129 13.32 -14.75 -8.14
N ASN A 130 13.99 -13.93 -7.32
CA ASN A 130 14.18 -12.49 -7.57
C ASN A 130 12.88 -11.75 -7.91
N LEU A 131 11.78 -12.07 -7.21
CA LEU A 131 10.54 -11.32 -7.33
C LEU A 131 10.74 -9.87 -6.86
N PRO A 132 9.89 -8.93 -7.28
CA PRO A 132 10.03 -7.52 -6.91
C PRO A 132 10.07 -7.25 -5.41
N VAL A 133 10.49 -6.05 -5.05
CA VAL A 133 10.47 -5.53 -3.68
C VAL A 133 9.09 -5.73 -3.05
N GLY A 134 9.06 -6.27 -1.85
CA GLY A 134 7.83 -6.57 -1.11
C GLY A 134 7.23 -7.95 -1.39
N PHE A 135 7.78 -8.71 -2.34
CA PHE A 135 7.46 -10.13 -2.47
C PHE A 135 8.49 -10.96 -1.71
N ALA A 136 8.02 -11.81 -0.84
CA ALA A 136 8.86 -12.75 -0.11
C ALA A 136 8.31 -14.17 -0.22
N ARG A 137 9.11 -15.13 0.19
CA ARG A 137 8.73 -16.54 0.32
C ARG A 137 8.69 -16.90 1.79
N HIS A 138 7.59 -17.45 2.24
CA HIS A 138 7.52 -18.04 3.56
C HIS A 138 7.16 -19.52 3.52
N THR A 139 7.41 -20.23 4.61
CA THR A 139 6.99 -21.62 4.78
C THR A 139 5.73 -21.65 5.64
N ASP A 140 4.63 -22.13 5.08
CA ASP A 140 3.45 -22.51 5.85
C ASP A 140 3.79 -23.71 6.74
N GLN A 141 3.79 -23.51 8.04
CA GLN A 141 4.24 -24.51 9.00
C GLN A 141 3.31 -25.74 9.12
N GLN A 142 2.06 -25.58 8.74
CA GLN A 142 1.08 -26.68 8.77
C GLN A 142 1.28 -27.65 7.61
N THR A 143 1.61 -27.12 6.44
CA THR A 143 1.71 -27.89 5.21
C THR A 143 3.16 -28.10 4.73
N GLY A 144 4.11 -27.37 5.26
CA GLY A 144 5.50 -27.32 4.79
C GLY A 144 5.66 -26.67 3.41
N ARG A 145 4.58 -26.07 2.86
CA ARG A 145 4.59 -25.49 1.52
C ARG A 145 5.14 -24.07 1.54
N GLN A 146 5.80 -23.72 0.43
CA GLN A 146 6.35 -22.39 0.22
C GLN A 146 5.32 -21.49 -0.42
N LYS A 147 4.94 -20.42 0.27
CA LYS A 147 3.90 -19.47 -0.17
C LYS A 147 4.48 -18.13 -0.57
N VAL A 148 3.74 -17.39 -1.39
CA VAL A 148 4.03 -15.99 -1.67
C VAL A 148 3.62 -15.15 -0.48
N ASP A 149 4.54 -14.32 0.01
CA ASP A 149 4.29 -13.33 1.04
C ASP A 149 4.35 -11.92 0.45
N LEU A 150 3.48 -11.04 0.90
CA LEU A 150 3.40 -9.64 0.47
C LEU A 150 3.65 -8.73 1.68
N GLY A 151 4.86 -8.17 1.73
CA GLY A 151 5.29 -7.31 2.83
C GLY A 151 5.01 -5.83 2.64
N CYS A 152 5.21 -5.03 3.70
CA CYS A 152 5.04 -3.56 3.73
C CYS A 152 5.79 -2.85 2.60
N ALA A 153 6.96 -3.35 2.21
CA ALA A 153 7.80 -2.76 1.17
C ALA A 153 7.11 -2.69 -0.20
N MET A 154 6.13 -3.56 -0.47
CA MET A 154 5.37 -3.54 -1.73
C MET A 154 4.63 -2.22 -1.93
N CYS A 155 4.05 -1.68 -0.88
CA CYS A 155 3.29 -0.41 -0.89
C CYS A 155 4.14 0.78 -0.48
N HIS A 156 5.19 0.54 0.32
CA HIS A 156 6.01 1.58 0.93
C HIS A 156 7.48 1.58 0.44
N THR A 157 7.67 1.37 -0.85
CA THR A 157 8.92 1.68 -1.55
C THR A 157 8.59 2.42 -2.83
N GLY A 158 9.08 3.66 -2.93
CA GLY A 158 8.81 4.56 -4.06
C GLY A 158 9.90 4.52 -5.12
N GLU A 159 9.58 5.03 -6.30
CA GLU A 159 10.54 5.24 -7.37
C GLU A 159 10.12 6.43 -8.24
N LEU A 160 11.04 7.38 -8.45
CA LEU A 160 10.89 8.51 -9.37
C LEU A 160 11.83 8.32 -10.54
N HIS A 161 11.39 8.66 -11.74
CA HIS A 161 12.24 8.61 -12.93
C HIS A 161 12.59 10.02 -13.39
N TYR A 162 13.85 10.26 -13.67
CA TYR A 162 14.31 11.51 -14.25
C TYR A 162 15.40 11.27 -15.27
N GLN A 163 15.13 11.60 -16.52
CA GLN A 163 16.08 11.48 -17.62
C GLN A 163 16.76 10.08 -17.71
N GLY A 164 15.99 9.02 -17.53
CA GLY A 164 16.46 7.64 -17.58
C GLY A 164 17.14 7.13 -16.31
N THR A 165 17.19 7.93 -15.25
CA THR A 165 17.62 7.51 -13.92
C THR A 165 16.39 7.23 -13.05
N ALA A 166 16.31 6.03 -12.48
CA ALA A 166 15.32 5.67 -11.47
C ALA A 166 15.89 5.97 -10.08
N LEU A 167 15.23 6.86 -9.35
CA LEU A 167 15.56 7.21 -7.96
C LEU A 167 14.73 6.34 -7.02
N ARG A 168 15.36 5.43 -6.31
CA ARG A 168 14.72 4.54 -5.35
C ARG A 168 14.56 5.22 -4.00
N ILE A 169 13.36 5.11 -3.43
CA ILE A 169 12.98 5.80 -2.19
C ILE A 169 12.43 4.80 -1.19
N ASP A 170 13.29 4.39 -0.25
CA ASP A 170 12.89 3.51 0.83
C ASP A 170 11.84 4.23 1.70
N GLY A 171 10.78 3.52 2.06
CA GLY A 171 9.66 4.10 2.83
C GLY A 171 8.74 5.03 2.05
N GLY A 172 8.99 5.25 0.75
CA GLY A 172 8.18 6.12 -0.10
C GLY A 172 6.94 5.44 -0.67
N GLN A 173 6.15 6.21 -1.41
CA GLN A 173 4.91 5.75 -2.04
C GLN A 173 5.20 4.90 -3.28
N SER A 174 4.68 3.66 -3.30
CA SER A 174 4.71 2.79 -4.46
C SER A 174 3.69 3.19 -5.52
N MET A 175 3.94 2.82 -6.79
CA MET A 175 3.03 3.00 -7.93
C MET A 175 2.57 1.67 -8.54
N GLN A 176 2.60 0.59 -7.76
CA GLN A 176 2.15 -0.73 -8.22
C GLN A 176 0.62 -0.84 -8.31
N SER A 177 0.12 -1.87 -9.00
CA SER A 177 -1.29 -2.08 -9.31
C SER A 177 -1.91 -3.32 -8.67
N ILE A 178 -1.38 -3.81 -7.53
CA ILE A 178 -1.81 -5.08 -6.92
C ILE A 178 -3.30 -5.09 -6.57
N ALA A 179 -3.84 -3.98 -6.10
CA ALA A 179 -5.22 -3.87 -5.66
C ALA A 179 -6.21 -3.67 -6.82
N THR A 180 -5.74 -3.23 -7.97
CA THR A 180 -6.59 -2.85 -9.11
C THR A 180 -7.15 -4.07 -9.82
N ALA A 181 -8.46 -4.28 -9.73
CA ALA A 181 -9.17 -5.38 -10.39
C ALA A 181 -9.57 -5.07 -11.85
N GLN A 182 -8.87 -4.14 -12.52
CA GLN A 182 -9.09 -3.83 -13.92
C GLN A 182 -8.43 -4.86 -14.84
N ARG A 183 -8.99 -4.94 -16.04
CA ARG A 183 -8.45 -5.80 -17.08
C ARG A 183 -7.01 -5.48 -17.42
N GLY A 184 -6.16 -6.50 -17.49
CA GLY A 184 -4.75 -6.40 -17.83
C GLY A 184 -3.85 -5.96 -16.67
N GLU A 185 -4.41 -5.62 -15.52
CA GLU A 185 -3.63 -5.38 -14.30
C GLU A 185 -3.20 -6.70 -13.64
N PHE A 186 -2.27 -6.65 -12.71
CA PHE A 186 -1.59 -7.82 -12.16
C PHE A 186 -2.57 -8.89 -11.67
N ILE A 187 -3.51 -8.56 -10.79
CA ILE A 187 -4.38 -9.57 -10.15
C ILE A 187 -5.32 -10.24 -11.16
N THR A 188 -5.85 -9.49 -12.13
CA THR A 188 -6.71 -10.03 -13.17
C THR A 188 -5.93 -10.88 -14.16
N THR A 189 -4.70 -10.48 -14.46
CA THR A 189 -3.80 -11.27 -15.33
C THR A 189 -3.35 -12.54 -14.63
N LEU A 190 -3.04 -12.50 -13.33
CA LEU A 190 -2.75 -13.67 -12.51
C LEU A 190 -3.92 -14.67 -12.55
N GLY A 191 -5.15 -14.20 -12.34
CA GLY A 191 -6.34 -15.04 -12.42
C GLY A 191 -6.51 -15.71 -13.79
N ALA A 192 -6.32 -14.95 -14.88
CA ALA A 192 -6.37 -15.47 -16.24
C ALA A 192 -5.24 -16.50 -16.51
N SER A 193 -4.03 -16.25 -16.02
CA SER A 193 -2.89 -17.16 -16.13
C SER A 193 -3.13 -18.48 -15.40
N VAL A 194 -3.69 -18.42 -14.19
CA VAL A 194 -4.08 -19.62 -13.42
C VAL A 194 -5.13 -20.44 -14.17
N PHE A 195 -6.18 -19.76 -14.66
CA PHE A 195 -7.23 -20.40 -15.41
C PHE A 195 -6.68 -21.06 -16.67
N GLU A 196 -5.93 -20.33 -17.48
CA GLU A 196 -5.39 -20.85 -18.74
C GLU A 196 -4.39 -22.00 -18.49
N THR A 197 -3.54 -21.92 -17.48
CA THR A 197 -2.63 -23.00 -17.09
C THR A 197 -3.39 -24.27 -16.72
N LEU A 198 -4.54 -24.14 -16.04
CA LEU A 198 -5.33 -25.31 -15.64
C LEU A 198 -6.03 -26.00 -16.82
N TYR A 199 -6.49 -25.24 -17.82
CA TYR A 199 -7.38 -25.73 -18.89
C TYR A 199 -6.72 -25.87 -20.27
N VAL A 200 -5.54 -25.27 -20.50
CA VAL A 200 -4.78 -25.42 -21.75
C VAL A 200 -3.69 -26.48 -21.58
N PRO A 201 -3.82 -27.67 -22.21
CA PRO A 201 -2.92 -28.81 -21.97
C PRO A 201 -1.43 -28.45 -22.14
N THR A 202 -1.07 -27.74 -23.20
CA THR A 202 0.33 -27.37 -23.48
C THR A 202 0.92 -26.43 -22.42
N LYS A 203 0.11 -25.56 -21.81
CA LYS A 203 0.55 -24.72 -20.69
C LYS A 203 0.69 -25.54 -19.41
N TRP A 204 -0.26 -26.43 -19.15
CA TRP A 204 -0.19 -27.34 -18.01
C TRP A 204 1.08 -28.19 -18.06
N ASP A 205 1.39 -28.76 -19.22
CA ASP A 205 2.54 -29.64 -19.40
C ASP A 205 3.84 -28.90 -19.12
N ARG A 206 4.04 -27.70 -19.69
CA ARG A 206 5.21 -26.88 -19.42
C ARG A 206 5.31 -26.43 -17.95
N PHE A 207 4.18 -26.08 -17.35
CA PHE A 207 4.13 -25.68 -15.93
C PHE A 207 4.49 -26.85 -15.01
N ALA A 208 3.88 -28.01 -15.20
CA ALA A 208 4.11 -29.19 -14.40
C ALA A 208 5.55 -29.73 -14.58
N GLU A 209 6.06 -29.75 -15.82
CA GLU A 209 7.43 -30.17 -16.09
C GLU A 209 8.48 -29.35 -15.33
N ARG A 210 8.28 -28.03 -15.28
CA ARG A 210 9.18 -27.11 -14.57
C ARG A 210 9.16 -27.28 -13.06
N LEU A 211 8.05 -27.72 -12.48
CA LEU A 211 7.87 -27.85 -11.03
C LEU A 211 8.19 -29.25 -10.51
N VAL A 212 7.80 -30.28 -11.24
CA VAL A 212 7.83 -31.65 -10.73
C VAL A 212 8.36 -32.68 -11.76
N GLY A 213 8.77 -32.23 -12.97
CA GLY A 213 9.26 -33.13 -14.01
C GLY A 213 8.14 -34.02 -14.60
N ASP A 214 8.49 -35.26 -15.00
CA ASP A 214 7.60 -36.16 -15.72
C ASP A 214 6.90 -37.21 -14.83
N ASP A 215 7.05 -37.15 -13.50
CA ASP A 215 6.40 -38.09 -12.59
C ASP A 215 4.88 -37.87 -12.54
N GLU A 216 4.13 -38.84 -13.09
CA GLU A 216 2.68 -38.74 -13.24
C GLU A 216 1.95 -38.61 -11.90
N GLU A 217 2.40 -39.29 -10.85
CA GLU A 217 1.76 -39.23 -9.54
C GLU A 217 1.91 -37.83 -8.92
N THR A 218 3.11 -37.25 -9.00
CA THR A 218 3.40 -35.91 -8.51
C THR A 218 2.68 -34.83 -9.34
N ARG A 219 2.60 -35.02 -10.68
CA ARG A 219 1.79 -34.15 -11.56
C ARG A 219 0.32 -34.17 -11.19
N ALA A 220 -0.24 -35.36 -10.86
CA ALA A 220 -1.63 -35.47 -10.43
C ALA A 220 -1.89 -34.77 -9.09
N LYS A 221 -0.97 -34.90 -8.11
CA LYS A 221 -1.02 -34.18 -6.83
C LYS A 221 -0.94 -32.68 -7.04
N LEU A 222 -0.01 -32.21 -7.86
CA LEU A 222 0.14 -30.80 -8.24
C LEU A 222 -1.18 -30.27 -8.86
N LYS A 223 -1.75 -31.02 -9.82
CA LYS A 223 -2.99 -30.60 -10.50
C LYS A 223 -4.17 -30.48 -9.53
N LYS A 224 -4.28 -31.40 -8.58
CA LYS A 224 -5.29 -31.34 -7.52
C LYS A 224 -5.13 -30.11 -6.64
N ALA A 225 -3.91 -29.81 -6.19
CA ALA A 225 -3.61 -28.63 -5.38
C ALA A 225 -3.85 -27.32 -6.14
N PHE A 226 -3.39 -27.24 -7.39
CA PHE A 226 -3.57 -26.07 -8.24
C PHE A 226 -5.04 -25.81 -8.58
N LYS A 227 -5.84 -26.87 -8.79
CA LYS A 227 -7.29 -26.76 -8.95
C LYS A 227 -7.98 -26.23 -7.69
N ALA A 228 -7.58 -26.69 -6.51
CA ALA A 228 -8.10 -26.18 -5.23
C ALA A 228 -7.79 -24.68 -5.04
N PHE A 229 -6.58 -24.25 -5.37
CA PHE A 229 -6.20 -22.83 -5.37
C PHE A 229 -7.04 -22.02 -6.36
N SER A 230 -7.22 -22.53 -7.59
CA SER A 230 -8.06 -21.87 -8.61
C SER A 230 -9.51 -21.70 -8.14
N SER A 231 -10.07 -22.68 -7.41
CA SER A 231 -11.40 -22.56 -6.81
C SER A 231 -11.43 -21.47 -5.75
N LYS A 232 -10.47 -21.46 -4.82
CA LYS A 232 -10.38 -20.44 -3.77
C LYS A 232 -10.24 -19.02 -4.34
N LEU A 233 -9.42 -18.87 -5.40
CA LEU A 233 -9.28 -17.60 -6.11
C LEU A 233 -10.60 -17.15 -6.75
N LYS A 234 -11.36 -18.08 -7.33
CA LYS A 234 -12.68 -17.80 -7.89
C LYS A 234 -13.68 -17.38 -6.81
N ASP A 235 -13.73 -18.10 -5.69
CA ASP A 235 -14.64 -17.80 -4.57
C ASP A 235 -14.33 -16.41 -3.99
N PHE A 236 -13.06 -16.08 -3.80
CA PHE A 236 -12.63 -14.75 -3.41
C PHE A 236 -13.06 -13.68 -4.43
N ALA A 237 -12.84 -13.91 -5.72
CA ALA A 237 -13.22 -12.95 -6.78
C ALA A 237 -14.74 -12.74 -6.89
N GLN A 238 -15.55 -13.68 -6.44
CA GLN A 238 -17.01 -13.57 -6.38
C GLN A 238 -17.51 -12.94 -5.06
N GLY A 239 -16.72 -13.07 -3.98
CA GLY A 239 -16.96 -12.52 -2.65
C GLY A 239 -16.25 -11.19 -2.43
N ALA A 240 -15.30 -11.17 -1.48
CA ALA A 240 -14.57 -9.97 -1.04
C ALA A 240 -13.78 -9.26 -2.15
N GLY A 241 -13.32 -9.97 -3.18
CA GLY A 241 -12.63 -9.43 -4.35
C GLY A 241 -13.53 -9.01 -5.50
N ALA A 242 -14.85 -9.08 -5.34
CA ALA A 242 -15.78 -8.82 -6.44
C ALA A 242 -15.74 -7.37 -6.92
N ALA A 243 -15.56 -7.17 -8.22
CA ALA A 243 -15.42 -5.82 -8.81
C ALA A 243 -16.58 -4.86 -8.48
N ARG A 244 -17.80 -5.38 -8.24
CA ARG A 244 -18.94 -4.57 -7.82
C ARG A 244 -18.75 -3.85 -6.48
N LEU A 245 -17.84 -4.34 -5.65
CA LEU A 245 -17.52 -3.73 -4.35
C LEU A 245 -16.54 -2.54 -4.50
N TYR A 246 -15.86 -2.41 -5.64
CA TYR A 246 -14.81 -1.42 -5.90
C TYR A 246 -15.14 -0.59 -7.16
N PRO A 247 -16.27 0.17 -7.17
CA PRO A 247 -16.72 0.90 -8.35
C PRO A 247 -15.82 2.07 -8.73
N VAL A 248 -15.12 2.67 -7.76
CA VAL A 248 -14.08 3.66 -8.01
C VAL A 248 -12.78 2.91 -8.21
N VAL A 249 -12.26 2.97 -9.44
CA VAL A 249 -11.05 2.26 -9.78
C VAL A 249 -9.87 2.79 -9.00
N GLU A 250 -9.15 1.90 -8.33
CA GLU A 250 -8.01 2.28 -7.51
C GLU A 250 -6.84 2.82 -8.35
N GLY A 251 -6.58 2.22 -9.50
CA GLY A 251 -5.50 2.63 -10.40
C GLY A 251 -4.12 2.26 -9.83
N ARG A 252 -3.13 3.06 -10.17
CA ARG A 252 -1.74 2.86 -9.75
C ARG A 252 -1.45 3.59 -8.45
N GLY A 253 -0.80 2.90 -7.49
CA GLY A 253 -0.32 3.51 -6.23
C GLY A 253 -1.41 3.81 -5.22
N ARG A 254 -2.60 3.21 -5.34
CA ARG A 254 -3.73 3.44 -4.43
C ARG A 254 -4.48 2.15 -4.11
N THR A 255 -5.16 2.18 -2.97
CA THR A 255 -6.14 1.15 -2.58
C THR A 255 -7.13 1.72 -1.56
N ASP A 256 -8.37 1.23 -1.56
CA ASP A 256 -9.28 1.42 -0.41
C ASP A 256 -8.94 0.37 0.66
N ALA A 257 -7.82 0.60 1.39
CA ALA A 257 -7.31 -0.38 2.34
C ALA A 257 -8.33 -0.73 3.41
N VAL A 258 -9.02 0.26 3.97
CA VAL A 258 -9.97 0.05 5.07
C VAL A 258 -11.19 -0.74 4.61
N GLY A 259 -11.76 -0.39 3.46
CA GLY A 259 -12.88 -1.12 2.86
C GLY A 259 -12.51 -2.55 2.51
N ARG A 260 -11.28 -2.77 1.98
CA ARG A 260 -10.78 -4.12 1.68
C ARG A 260 -10.56 -4.95 2.93
N ILE A 261 -9.92 -4.41 3.96
CA ILE A 261 -9.74 -5.08 5.26
C ILE A 261 -11.11 -5.50 5.81
N ALA A 262 -12.07 -4.59 5.83
CA ALA A 262 -13.39 -4.87 6.35
C ALA A 262 -14.13 -5.94 5.54
N ASN A 263 -14.08 -5.91 4.20
CA ASN A 263 -14.68 -6.93 3.34
C ASN A 263 -14.02 -8.31 3.51
N VAL A 264 -12.69 -8.35 3.71
CA VAL A 264 -11.97 -9.61 3.98
C VAL A 264 -12.33 -10.12 5.37
N VAL A 265 -12.12 -9.33 6.41
CA VAL A 265 -12.29 -9.78 7.81
C VAL A 265 -13.74 -10.07 8.14
N PHE A 266 -14.65 -9.12 7.88
CA PHE A 266 -16.05 -9.26 8.31
C PHE A 266 -16.91 -10.02 7.29
N GLY A 267 -16.56 -10.01 6.01
CA GLY A 267 -17.29 -10.75 4.98
C GLY A 267 -16.72 -12.14 4.74
N PHE A 268 -15.45 -12.22 4.37
CA PHE A 268 -14.82 -13.47 3.91
C PHE A 268 -14.39 -14.37 5.07
N ASP A 269 -13.64 -13.84 6.06
CA ASP A 269 -13.09 -14.64 7.16
C ASP A 269 -14.14 -15.01 8.23
N LEU A 270 -15.16 -14.17 8.42
CA LEU A 270 -16.32 -14.48 9.26
C LEU A 270 -17.39 -15.30 8.54
N ASP A 271 -17.22 -15.60 7.25
CA ASP A 271 -18.23 -16.27 6.42
C ASP A 271 -19.62 -15.59 6.55
N GLU A 272 -19.66 -14.26 6.30
CA GLU A 272 -20.86 -13.43 6.44
C GLU A 272 -21.04 -12.54 5.20
N GLU A 273 -21.71 -13.05 4.17
CA GLU A 273 -21.87 -12.33 2.90
C GLU A 273 -22.63 -11.00 3.05
N SER A 274 -23.51 -10.90 4.06
CA SER A 274 -24.26 -9.67 4.33
C SER A 274 -23.34 -8.50 4.75
N ASN A 275 -22.09 -8.77 5.09
CA ASN A 275 -21.09 -7.78 5.49
C ASN A 275 -20.32 -7.17 4.32
N TYR A 276 -20.47 -7.64 3.09
CA TYR A 276 -19.79 -6.98 1.97
C TYR A 276 -20.32 -5.55 1.76
N ARG A 277 -19.41 -4.57 1.76
CA ARG A 277 -19.69 -3.14 1.56
C ARG A 277 -18.94 -2.61 0.35
N VAL A 278 -19.51 -1.59 -0.27
CA VAL A 278 -18.83 -0.83 -1.31
C VAL A 278 -17.63 -0.13 -0.69
N ALA A 279 -16.46 -0.33 -1.30
CA ALA A 279 -15.19 0.30 -0.97
C ALA A 279 -14.78 1.18 -2.15
N ASP A 280 -15.14 2.45 -2.09
CA ASP A 280 -15.08 3.42 -3.18
C ASP A 280 -14.27 4.68 -2.80
N ALA A 281 -13.36 4.53 -1.84
CA ALA A 281 -12.50 5.58 -1.34
C ALA A 281 -11.01 5.21 -1.44
N PRO A 282 -10.46 5.00 -2.67
CA PRO A 282 -9.06 4.63 -2.82
C PRO A 282 -8.13 5.74 -2.33
N ALA A 283 -7.21 5.38 -1.45
CA ALA A 283 -6.18 6.25 -0.90
C ALA A 283 -4.79 5.84 -1.40
N SER A 284 -3.89 6.82 -1.53
CA SER A 284 -2.49 6.58 -1.85
C SER A 284 -1.75 5.95 -0.67
N TYR A 285 -0.65 5.27 -0.94
CA TYR A 285 0.19 4.71 0.13
C TYR A 285 1.01 5.84 0.76
N PRO A 286 0.84 6.13 2.06
CA PRO A 286 1.61 7.19 2.68
C PRO A 286 3.08 6.80 2.84
N PHE A 287 3.99 7.78 2.88
CA PHE A 287 5.37 7.53 3.31
C PHE A 287 5.40 7.05 4.77
N ILE A 288 6.46 6.31 5.14
CA ILE A 288 6.58 5.69 6.46
C ILE A 288 7.85 6.06 7.24
N TRP A 289 8.69 6.96 6.72
CA TRP A 289 9.71 7.56 7.59
C TRP A 289 9.05 8.31 8.73
N ASP A 290 9.66 8.28 9.90
CA ASP A 290 9.14 8.81 11.16
C ASP A 290 7.84 8.18 11.69
N ILE A 291 7.26 7.17 11.03
CA ILE A 291 5.97 6.57 11.44
C ILE A 291 5.99 6.02 12.88
N TRP A 292 7.15 5.54 13.34
CA TRP A 292 7.34 4.98 14.67
C TRP A 292 7.16 6.00 15.80
N ARG A 293 7.21 7.32 15.47
CA ARG A 293 7.03 8.41 16.44
C ARG A 293 5.69 9.11 16.34
N PHE A 294 4.81 8.71 15.42
CA PHE A 294 3.47 9.29 15.34
C PHE A 294 2.55 8.66 16.38
N ASP A 295 1.87 9.50 17.17
CA ASP A 295 0.90 9.03 18.18
C ASP A 295 -0.30 8.33 17.55
N TRP A 296 -0.73 8.78 16.36
CA TRP A 296 -1.77 8.16 15.54
C TRP A 296 -1.31 8.03 14.10
N VAL A 297 -1.72 6.96 13.42
CA VAL A 297 -1.28 6.67 12.05
C VAL A 297 -2.48 6.41 11.12
N GLN A 298 -2.20 6.26 9.83
CA GLN A 298 -3.14 6.28 8.71
C GLN A 298 -3.70 7.69 8.44
N TYR A 299 -4.32 7.91 7.25
CA TYR A 299 -4.83 9.24 6.89
C TYR A 299 -5.90 9.75 7.83
N THR A 300 -6.76 8.88 8.34
CA THR A 300 -7.81 9.23 9.32
C THR A 300 -7.31 9.20 10.75
N GLY A 301 -6.05 8.86 11.00
CA GLY A 301 -5.52 8.74 12.35
C GLY A 301 -6.23 7.68 13.19
N PHE A 302 -6.68 6.59 12.58
CA PHE A 302 -7.59 5.67 13.27
C PHE A 302 -6.91 4.69 14.23
N THR A 303 -5.61 4.51 14.17
CA THR A 303 -4.90 3.54 15.04
C THR A 303 -3.63 4.12 15.64
N ASN A 304 -3.32 3.71 16.87
CA ASN A 304 -2.23 4.24 17.69
C ASN A 304 -1.15 3.23 18.07
N GLN A 305 -1.25 1.97 17.62
CA GLN A 305 -0.34 0.92 18.04
C GLN A 305 0.21 0.14 16.83
N ALA A 306 1.53 -0.02 16.77
CA ALA A 306 2.23 -0.60 15.63
C ALA A 306 1.82 -2.06 15.35
N MET A 307 1.90 -2.95 16.35
CA MET A 307 1.63 -4.37 16.12
C MET A 307 0.17 -4.64 15.78
N ALA A 308 -0.77 -4.00 16.45
CA ALA A 308 -2.19 -4.16 16.14
C ALA A 308 -2.52 -3.66 14.73
N ARG A 309 -1.91 -2.52 14.31
CA ARG A 309 -1.99 -2.03 12.94
C ARG A 309 -1.48 -3.07 11.95
N ASN A 310 -0.27 -3.60 12.16
CA ASN A 310 0.38 -4.53 11.24
C ASN A 310 -0.40 -5.85 11.10
N VAL A 311 -0.90 -6.39 12.20
CA VAL A 311 -1.77 -7.58 12.18
C VAL A 311 -3.04 -7.30 11.37
N GLY A 312 -3.71 -6.15 11.62
CA GLY A 312 -4.91 -5.77 10.88
C GLY A 312 -4.65 -5.59 9.38
N GLU A 313 -3.53 -4.96 9.01
CA GLU A 313 -3.11 -4.79 7.63
C GLU A 313 -2.80 -6.13 6.94
N SER A 314 -2.12 -7.05 7.65
CA SER A 314 -1.84 -8.39 7.11
C SER A 314 -3.09 -9.20 6.84
N LEU A 315 -4.11 -9.12 7.72
CA LEU A 315 -5.41 -9.73 7.45
C LEU A 315 -6.03 -9.14 6.17
N GLY A 316 -5.95 -7.84 5.98
CA GLY A 316 -6.42 -7.17 4.75
C GLY A 316 -5.64 -7.53 3.49
N VAL A 317 -4.38 -7.94 3.63
CA VAL A 317 -3.51 -8.45 2.55
C VAL A 317 -3.60 -10.00 2.47
N LEU A 318 -4.69 -10.58 2.95
CA LEU A 318 -5.04 -11.97 2.81
C LEU A 318 -4.16 -12.95 3.61
N ALA A 319 -3.64 -12.52 4.78
CA ALA A 319 -3.13 -13.46 5.76
C ALA A 319 -4.26 -14.42 6.17
N PRO A 320 -4.07 -15.75 6.08
CA PRO A 320 -5.11 -16.67 6.47
C PRO A 320 -5.38 -16.60 7.97
N ILE A 321 -6.65 -16.56 8.34
CA ILE A 321 -7.07 -16.62 9.74
C ILE A 321 -8.30 -17.51 9.87
N LYS A 322 -8.37 -18.30 10.92
CA LYS A 322 -9.55 -19.09 11.27
C LYS A 322 -10.34 -18.39 12.36
N LEU A 323 -11.51 -17.91 12.04
CA LEU A 323 -12.43 -17.27 12.99
C LEU A 323 -13.66 -18.14 13.26
N VAL A 324 -14.14 -18.85 12.25
CA VAL A 324 -15.35 -19.67 12.31
C VAL A 324 -15.09 -21.11 11.86
N ASN A 325 -15.96 -22.03 12.30
CA ASN A 325 -15.98 -23.41 11.85
C ASN A 325 -16.72 -23.55 10.48
N GLN A 326 -16.87 -24.78 9.98
CA GLN A 326 -17.57 -25.05 8.72
C GLN A 326 -19.07 -24.72 8.76
N GLN A 327 -19.64 -24.54 9.93
CA GLN A 327 -21.03 -24.14 10.16
C GLN A 327 -21.18 -22.61 10.30
N GLY A 328 -20.10 -21.84 10.17
CA GLY A 328 -20.09 -20.39 10.36
C GLY A 328 -20.17 -19.93 11.81
N GLU A 329 -19.98 -20.85 12.78
CA GLU A 329 -19.96 -20.53 14.21
C GLU A 329 -18.57 -20.14 14.68
N LEU A 330 -18.46 -19.17 15.61
CA LEU A 330 -17.18 -18.72 16.15
C LEU A 330 -16.42 -19.88 16.82
N LEU A 331 -15.15 -20.01 16.46
CA LEU A 331 -14.27 -21.03 17.03
C LEU A 331 -14.01 -20.80 18.53
N GLY A 332 -13.80 -21.89 19.26
CA GLY A 332 -13.39 -21.85 20.68
C GLY A 332 -12.00 -21.23 20.88
N PRO A 333 -11.62 -20.90 22.14
CA PRO A 333 -10.37 -20.20 22.44
C PRO A 333 -9.08 -20.87 21.94
N GLU A 334 -9.09 -22.19 21.81
CA GLU A 334 -7.94 -22.98 21.37
C GLU A 334 -7.68 -22.88 19.85
N GLU A 335 -8.73 -22.74 19.05
CA GLU A 335 -8.68 -22.72 17.58
C GLU A 335 -8.88 -21.32 16.99
N PHE A 336 -9.48 -20.40 17.74
CA PHE A 336 -9.74 -19.04 17.32
C PHE A 336 -8.43 -18.30 17.00
N GLY A 337 -8.38 -17.66 15.85
CA GLY A 337 -7.22 -16.86 15.44
C GLY A 337 -6.01 -17.70 15.00
N GLU A 338 -6.21 -18.98 14.66
CA GLU A 338 -5.15 -19.75 14.02
C GLU A 338 -4.77 -19.07 12.70
N THR A 339 -3.53 -18.63 12.61
CA THR A 339 -2.99 -17.87 11.49
C THR A 339 -1.49 -18.12 11.34
N VAL A 340 -0.95 -17.77 10.17
CA VAL A 340 0.49 -17.78 9.87
C VAL A 340 1.13 -16.39 9.98
N VAL A 341 0.39 -15.39 10.46
CA VAL A 341 0.92 -14.04 10.70
C VAL A 341 2.18 -14.12 11.57
N ASP A 342 3.28 -13.55 11.07
CA ASP A 342 4.60 -13.56 11.70
C ASP A 342 4.86 -12.25 12.44
N ILE A 343 4.54 -12.21 13.73
CA ILE A 343 4.76 -11.02 14.56
C ILE A 343 6.24 -10.74 14.85
N ASP A 344 7.09 -11.75 14.88
CA ASP A 344 8.55 -11.56 15.00
C ASP A 344 9.11 -10.89 13.71
N GLY A 345 8.66 -11.34 12.54
CA GLY A 345 8.99 -10.71 11.26
C GLY A 345 8.49 -9.27 11.18
N MET A 346 7.25 -9.02 11.61
CA MET A 346 6.71 -7.66 11.69
C MET A 346 7.51 -6.78 12.64
N HIS A 347 7.85 -7.28 13.81
CA HIS A 347 8.68 -6.55 14.78
C HIS A 347 10.08 -6.26 14.21
N CYS A 348 10.65 -7.22 13.49
CA CYS A 348 11.92 -7.05 12.78
C CYS A 348 11.85 -5.90 11.77
N VAL A 349 10.78 -5.87 10.96
CA VAL A 349 10.54 -4.79 9.99
C VAL A 349 10.34 -3.44 10.69
N GLU A 350 9.50 -3.37 11.73
CA GLU A 350 9.28 -2.14 12.53
C GLU A 350 10.59 -1.60 13.13
N GLY A 351 11.49 -2.49 13.56
CA GLY A 351 12.80 -2.10 14.06
C GLY A 351 13.64 -1.34 13.05
N THR A 352 13.54 -1.68 11.75
CA THR A 352 14.27 -0.95 10.69
C THR A 352 13.73 0.47 10.50
N LEU A 353 12.42 0.69 10.72
CA LEU A 353 11.78 2.00 10.52
C LEU A 353 12.30 3.07 11.48
N ARG A 354 12.90 2.68 12.61
CA ARG A 354 13.47 3.64 13.58
C ARG A 354 14.66 4.42 13.01
N ASP A 355 15.38 3.83 12.07
CA ASP A 355 16.52 4.46 11.40
C ASP A 355 16.16 5.05 10.03
N LEU A 356 14.92 4.83 9.57
CA LEU A 356 14.47 5.34 8.28
C LEU A 356 14.26 6.86 8.35
N LYS A 357 15.00 7.58 7.52
CA LYS A 357 14.93 9.04 7.41
C LYS A 357 14.31 9.48 6.08
N PRO A 358 13.74 10.69 6.05
CA PRO A 358 13.29 11.31 4.80
C PRO A 358 14.43 11.37 3.77
N PRO A 359 14.14 11.16 2.47
CA PRO A 359 15.17 11.22 1.45
C PRO A 359 15.71 12.64 1.24
N SER A 360 17.03 12.75 1.13
CA SER A 360 17.69 14.01 0.77
C SER A 360 17.53 14.32 -0.72
N TRP A 361 17.29 15.60 -1.06
CA TRP A 361 17.21 16.04 -2.45
C TRP A 361 18.54 15.81 -3.19
N PRO A 362 18.55 15.05 -4.29
CA PRO A 362 19.76 14.73 -5.05
C PRO A 362 20.10 15.86 -6.05
N GLU A 363 20.79 16.89 -5.59
CA GLU A 363 21.13 18.08 -6.40
C GLU A 363 21.90 17.78 -7.69
N ASP A 364 22.65 16.69 -7.71
CA ASP A 364 23.42 16.22 -8.86
C ASP A 364 22.53 15.67 -9.99
N ILE A 365 21.29 15.32 -9.68
CA ILE A 365 20.33 14.75 -10.64
C ILE A 365 19.16 15.71 -10.90
N LEU A 366 18.49 16.15 -9.83
CA LEU A 366 17.26 16.93 -9.94
C LEU A 366 17.48 18.44 -10.00
N GLY A 367 18.73 18.89 -9.84
CA GLY A 367 19.15 20.29 -9.92
C GLY A 367 19.44 20.93 -8.57
N LYS A 368 20.17 22.04 -8.62
CA LYS A 368 20.60 22.80 -7.46
C LYS A 368 19.44 23.49 -6.77
N ILE A 369 19.56 23.65 -5.46
CA ILE A 369 18.62 24.39 -4.62
C ILE A 369 18.91 25.90 -4.72
N ASP A 370 17.87 26.69 -4.88
CA ASP A 370 17.94 28.12 -4.70
C ASP A 370 17.74 28.45 -3.18
N ILE A 371 18.86 28.61 -2.49
CA ILE A 371 18.86 28.87 -1.05
C ILE A 371 18.13 30.17 -0.70
N ALA A 372 18.21 31.20 -1.54
CA ALA A 372 17.53 32.46 -1.27
C ALA A 372 16.00 32.30 -1.34
N GLN A 373 15.50 31.53 -2.31
CA GLN A 373 14.09 31.17 -2.37
C GLN A 373 13.71 30.23 -1.22
N ALA A 374 14.54 29.23 -0.89
CA ALA A 374 14.28 28.32 0.21
C ALA A 374 14.13 29.02 1.56
N LEU A 375 14.94 30.05 1.83
CA LEU A 375 14.80 30.90 3.04
C LEU A 375 13.45 31.62 3.08
N GLN A 376 12.99 32.21 1.97
CA GLN A 376 11.67 32.81 1.86
C GLN A 376 10.56 31.76 2.06
N GLY A 377 10.74 30.58 1.48
CA GLY A 377 9.82 29.45 1.65
C GLY A 377 9.73 28.96 3.10
N LYS A 378 10.85 28.96 3.84
CA LYS A 378 10.89 28.61 5.25
C LYS A 378 10.03 29.56 6.11
N GLU A 379 10.14 30.86 5.86
CA GLU A 379 9.32 31.86 6.56
C GLU A 379 7.82 31.66 6.26
N LEU A 380 7.47 31.49 4.98
CA LEU A 380 6.10 31.21 4.56
C LEU A 380 5.55 29.89 5.14
N PHE A 381 6.37 28.85 5.20
CA PHE A 381 5.99 27.58 5.79
C PHE A 381 5.71 27.71 7.29
N ALA A 382 6.57 28.44 8.01
CA ALA A 382 6.38 28.71 9.43
C ALA A 382 5.08 29.47 9.71
N GLU A 383 4.69 30.37 8.82
CA GLU A 383 3.48 31.17 8.95
C GLU A 383 2.22 30.40 8.56
N GLN A 384 2.23 29.69 7.41
CA GLN A 384 1.03 29.16 6.77
C GLN A 384 0.81 27.65 6.99
N CYS A 385 1.88 26.87 7.25
CA CYS A 385 1.85 25.41 7.17
C CYS A 385 2.22 24.70 8.48
N HIS A 386 3.13 25.30 9.27
CA HIS A 386 3.73 24.65 10.43
C HIS A 386 2.72 24.22 11.48
N SER A 387 1.63 24.98 11.68
CA SER A 387 0.59 24.66 12.66
C SER A 387 -0.07 23.29 12.42
N CYS A 388 -0.11 22.82 11.16
CA CYS A 388 -0.63 21.52 10.80
C CYS A 388 0.48 20.52 10.45
N HIS A 389 1.55 20.96 9.78
CA HIS A 389 2.58 20.11 9.19
C HIS A 389 3.95 20.17 9.86
N GLY A 390 4.07 20.86 10.98
CA GLY A 390 5.27 20.79 11.79
C GLY A 390 5.33 19.50 12.61
N PRO A 391 6.52 19.04 13.03
CA PRO A 391 6.65 18.08 14.10
C PRO A 391 6.34 18.78 15.43
N HIS A 392 5.36 18.26 16.15
CA HIS A 392 4.94 18.78 17.44
C HIS A 392 5.23 17.77 18.53
N PRO A 393 6.27 18.00 19.38
CA PRO A 393 6.53 17.11 20.51
C PRO A 393 5.31 16.94 21.39
N SER A 394 4.91 15.70 21.65
CA SER A 394 3.66 15.37 22.32
C SER A 394 3.54 15.93 23.73
N ARG A 395 4.65 16.13 24.43
CA ARG A 395 4.63 16.77 25.76
C ARG A 395 4.19 18.23 25.76
N SER A 396 4.14 18.87 24.60
CA SER A 396 3.77 20.28 24.47
C SER A 396 2.33 20.48 24.02
N TYR A 397 1.74 19.48 23.36
CA TYR A 397 0.45 19.62 22.71
C TYR A 397 -0.31 18.31 22.66
N ALA A 398 -1.60 18.39 22.95
CA ALA A 398 -2.58 17.46 22.44
C ALA A 398 -3.43 18.22 21.43
N TRP A 399 -3.61 17.65 20.25
CA TRP A 399 -4.25 18.35 19.14
C TRP A 399 -5.74 18.05 19.09
N PRO A 400 -6.60 19.08 19.04
CA PRO A 400 -8.02 18.87 18.78
C PRO A 400 -8.28 18.56 17.31
N VAL A 401 -9.40 17.94 17.05
CA VAL A 401 -10.02 18.00 15.73
C VAL A 401 -10.49 19.44 15.54
N ALA A 402 -10.03 20.12 14.49
CA ALA A 402 -10.60 21.40 14.09
C ALA A 402 -12.02 21.12 13.55
N THR A 403 -13.04 21.66 14.19
CA THR A 403 -14.44 21.42 13.88
C THR A 403 -15.12 22.58 13.18
N GLU A 404 -14.45 23.73 13.12
CA GLU A 404 -14.99 24.94 12.51
C GLU A 404 -14.03 25.52 11.46
N PRO A 405 -14.53 26.12 10.37
CA PRO A 405 -13.70 26.82 9.39
C PRO A 405 -12.86 27.93 10.05
N GLY A 406 -11.57 27.95 9.75
CA GLY A 406 -10.62 28.93 10.33
C GLY A 406 -10.10 28.59 11.73
N GLN A 407 -10.54 27.50 12.34
CA GLN A 407 -9.91 26.99 13.55
C GLN A 407 -8.47 26.61 13.29
N ASN A 408 -7.55 27.11 14.12
CA ASN A 408 -6.19 26.61 14.14
C ASN A 408 -6.12 25.41 15.09
N PRO A 409 -5.91 24.18 14.56
CA PRO A 409 -5.82 22.98 15.39
C PRO A 409 -4.77 23.08 16.50
N ALA A 410 -3.74 23.93 16.32
CA ALA A 410 -2.72 24.22 17.31
C ALA A 410 -3.20 25.02 18.54
N LYS A 411 -4.33 25.67 18.44
CA LYS A 411 -4.83 26.56 19.52
C LYS A 411 -5.95 25.95 20.34
N GLU A 412 -6.61 24.92 19.82
CA GLU A 412 -7.82 24.36 20.44
C GLU A 412 -7.59 22.90 20.85
N LEU A 413 -7.62 22.68 22.13
CA LEU A 413 -7.23 21.42 22.75
C LEU A 413 -8.45 20.54 23.03
N ALA A 414 -8.64 19.46 22.28
CA ALA A 414 -9.32 18.28 22.83
C ALA A 414 -8.24 17.28 23.23
N VAL A 415 -7.96 17.22 24.49
CA VAL A 415 -6.85 16.45 25.03
C VAL A 415 -7.29 15.01 25.21
N ASN A 416 -6.76 14.09 24.43
CA ASN A 416 -6.80 12.69 24.79
C ASN A 416 -5.55 12.26 25.57
N TRP A 417 -4.46 13.05 25.49
CA TRP A 417 -3.16 12.72 26.09
C TRP A 417 -2.47 13.97 26.63
N GLN A 418 -1.97 13.91 27.85
CA GLN A 418 -1.12 14.94 28.42
C GLN A 418 0.17 14.30 28.93
N TRP A 419 1.30 14.91 28.60
CA TRP A 419 2.59 14.62 29.19
C TRP A 419 2.78 15.52 30.40
N ASP A 420 3.16 14.97 31.55
CA ASP A 420 3.50 15.78 32.70
C ASP A 420 4.85 16.52 32.51
N LYS A 421 5.19 17.39 33.46
CA LYS A 421 6.45 18.16 33.41
C LYS A 421 7.70 17.28 33.50
N ALA A 422 7.60 16.06 33.99
CA ALA A 422 8.66 15.07 34.01
C ALA A 422 8.71 14.27 32.70
N GLY A 423 7.79 14.56 31.76
CA GLY A 423 7.67 13.89 30.50
C GLY A 423 7.05 12.51 30.63
N GLN A 424 6.16 12.25 31.59
CA GLN A 424 5.37 11.04 31.70
C GLN A 424 3.97 11.30 31.17
N LEU A 425 3.42 10.34 30.41
CA LEU A 425 2.00 10.38 30.07
C LEU A 425 1.19 10.40 31.37
N SER A 426 0.39 11.43 31.55
CA SER A 426 -0.70 11.38 32.52
C SER A 426 -1.77 10.41 32.02
N GLU A 427 -2.67 10.05 32.90
CA GLU A 427 -3.72 9.08 32.62
C GLU A 427 -4.40 9.29 31.26
N VAL A 428 -4.45 8.21 30.47
CA VAL A 428 -5.32 8.08 29.31
C VAL A 428 -6.45 7.16 29.74
N ASP A 429 -7.69 7.68 29.86
CA ASP A 429 -8.87 6.94 30.31
C ASP A 429 -8.63 6.11 31.60
N GLY A 430 -7.97 6.71 32.58
CA GLY A 430 -7.68 6.07 33.87
C GLY A 430 -6.52 5.07 33.84
N GLN A 431 -5.75 4.99 32.73
CA GLN A 431 -4.56 4.15 32.63
C GLN A 431 -3.29 5.00 32.55
N THR A 432 -2.33 4.69 33.38
CA THR A 432 -0.98 5.31 33.32
C THR A 432 -0.15 4.62 32.27
N VAL A 433 0.36 5.39 31.31
CA VAL A 433 1.24 4.89 30.25
C VAL A 433 2.65 5.36 30.51
N ARG A 434 3.63 4.48 30.46
CA ARG A 434 5.04 4.78 30.63
C ARG A 434 5.77 4.83 29.31
N GLN A 435 6.61 5.83 29.15
CA GLN A 435 7.52 5.91 28.02
C GLN A 435 8.86 6.57 28.43
N ASP A 436 9.95 5.97 27.97
CA ASP A 436 11.29 6.41 28.32
C ASP A 436 11.84 7.42 27.31
N TRP A 437 11.30 7.47 26.11
CA TRP A 437 11.76 8.29 24.98
C TRP A 437 10.65 9.15 24.37
N ARG A 438 9.66 9.51 25.13
CA ARG A 438 8.47 10.27 24.77
C ARG A 438 8.72 11.65 24.17
N GLU A 439 9.90 12.23 24.42
CA GLU A 439 10.30 13.50 23.79
C GLU A 439 10.41 13.39 22.27
N THR A 440 10.53 12.16 21.75
CA THR A 440 10.64 11.88 20.33
C THR A 440 9.30 11.56 19.68
N ILE A 441 8.20 11.48 20.44
CA ILE A 441 6.86 11.24 19.95
C ILE A 441 6.25 12.54 19.45
N TRP A 442 5.59 12.45 18.28
CA TRP A 442 4.88 13.57 17.67
C TRP A 442 3.38 13.36 17.71
N SER A 443 2.68 14.38 18.20
CA SER A 443 1.23 14.45 18.11
C SER A 443 0.82 14.98 16.76
N LEU A 444 -0.03 14.24 16.05
CA LEU A 444 -0.56 14.63 14.75
C LEU A 444 -1.93 15.29 14.92
N PRO A 445 -2.15 16.52 14.40
CA PRO A 445 -3.45 17.14 14.46
C PRO A 445 -4.46 16.44 13.55
N TRP A 446 -5.70 16.29 14.02
CA TRP A 446 -6.85 15.94 13.19
C TRP A 446 -7.55 17.21 12.71
N VAL A 447 -7.90 17.23 11.44
CA VAL A 447 -8.71 18.29 10.85
C VAL A 447 -9.99 17.68 10.29
N ALA A 448 -11.14 18.19 10.74
CA ALA A 448 -12.43 17.69 10.29
C ALA A 448 -12.58 17.80 8.77
N THR A 449 -13.27 16.84 8.16
CA THR A 449 -13.39 16.76 6.70
C THR A 449 -14.11 17.96 6.08
N ASP A 450 -15.06 18.54 6.78
CA ASP A 450 -15.77 19.77 6.38
C ASP A 450 -14.91 21.04 6.52
N VAL A 451 -13.93 21.03 7.44
CA VAL A 451 -12.98 22.12 7.61
C VAL A 451 -11.90 22.10 6.53
N ILE A 452 -11.24 20.95 6.33
CA ILE A 452 -10.18 20.80 5.32
C ILE A 452 -10.73 20.76 3.90
N GLY A 453 -12.00 20.35 3.73
CA GLY A 453 -12.71 20.31 2.45
C GLY A 453 -12.18 19.30 1.43
N THR A 454 -11.22 18.44 1.80
CA THR A 454 -10.75 17.35 0.94
C THR A 454 -11.81 16.25 0.84
N ASP A 455 -11.69 15.33 -0.12
CA ASP A 455 -12.69 14.28 -0.31
C ASP A 455 -12.98 13.53 1.01
N PRO A 456 -14.21 13.54 1.53
CA PRO A 456 -14.54 12.96 2.83
C PRO A 456 -14.76 11.45 2.79
N LYS A 457 -14.76 10.84 1.60
CA LYS A 457 -15.29 9.49 1.37
C LYS A 457 -14.61 8.43 2.22
N LEU A 458 -13.29 8.48 2.36
CA LEU A 458 -12.53 7.52 3.18
C LEU A 458 -12.95 7.55 4.65
N ALA A 459 -12.97 8.73 5.26
CA ALA A 459 -13.39 8.91 6.64
C ALA A 459 -14.88 8.56 6.85
N SER A 460 -15.72 8.94 5.88
CA SER A 460 -17.16 8.67 5.89
C SER A 460 -17.46 7.17 5.80
N ASN A 461 -16.83 6.45 4.89
CA ASN A 461 -17.00 4.99 4.79
C ASN A 461 -16.58 4.29 6.08
N PHE A 462 -15.44 4.68 6.65
CA PHE A 462 -14.95 4.11 7.89
C PHE A 462 -15.90 4.32 9.06
N MET A 463 -16.49 5.50 9.16
CA MET A 463 -17.42 5.87 10.23
C MET A 463 -18.82 5.23 10.08
N HIS A 464 -19.35 5.21 8.84
CA HIS A 464 -20.77 4.94 8.61
C HIS A 464 -21.09 3.55 8.07
N ASN A 465 -20.16 2.85 7.39
CA ASN A 465 -20.41 1.48 6.99
C ASN A 465 -20.56 0.60 8.23
N LYS A 466 -21.63 -0.20 8.25
CA LYS A 466 -21.94 -1.09 9.38
C LYS A 466 -21.79 -2.55 8.99
N TYR A 467 -21.27 -3.34 9.92
CA TYR A 467 -20.97 -4.76 9.76
C TYR A 467 -21.62 -5.54 10.90
N ASP A 468 -22.23 -6.66 10.59
CA ASP A 468 -22.69 -7.60 11.61
C ASP A 468 -21.47 -8.28 12.26
N ALA A 469 -21.21 -7.93 13.50
CA ALA A 469 -20.15 -8.52 14.32
C ALA A 469 -20.71 -9.47 15.38
N SER A 470 -21.98 -9.90 15.29
CA SER A 470 -22.64 -10.75 16.28
C SER A 470 -21.94 -12.10 16.49
N LYS A 471 -21.23 -12.60 15.47
CA LYS A 471 -20.34 -13.76 15.60
C LYS A 471 -19.16 -13.51 16.53
N LEU A 472 -18.57 -12.29 16.53
CA LEU A 472 -17.47 -11.91 17.42
C LEU A 472 -17.97 -11.49 18.82
N VAL A 473 -19.09 -10.80 18.86
CA VAL A 473 -19.72 -10.29 20.10
C VAL A 473 -21.20 -10.65 20.08
N PRO A 474 -21.58 -11.79 20.67
CA PRO A 474 -22.97 -12.26 20.68
C PRO A 474 -23.95 -11.19 21.19
N GLY A 475 -24.99 -10.93 20.41
CA GLY A 475 -26.02 -9.94 20.73
C GLY A 475 -25.62 -8.48 20.47
N SER A 476 -24.48 -8.20 19.80
CA SER A 476 -24.14 -6.84 19.39
C SER A 476 -25.01 -6.36 18.24
N GLU A 477 -25.35 -5.06 18.26
CA GLU A 477 -25.85 -4.37 17.09
C GLU A 477 -24.74 -4.25 16.02
N PRO A 478 -25.06 -4.04 14.74
CA PRO A 478 -24.05 -3.82 13.72
C PRO A 478 -23.13 -2.63 14.03
N VAL A 479 -21.82 -2.86 13.97
CA VAL A 479 -20.77 -1.90 14.33
C VAL A 479 -20.10 -1.34 13.07
N ASN A 480 -19.40 -0.20 13.19
CA ASN A 480 -18.53 0.28 12.13
C ASN A 480 -17.24 -0.58 12.04
N ALA A 481 -16.46 -0.37 10.97
CA ALA A 481 -15.24 -1.15 10.73
C ALA A 481 -14.23 -1.02 11.89
N GLY A 482 -14.06 0.18 12.43
CA GLY A 482 -13.11 0.43 13.52
C GLY A 482 -13.48 -0.29 14.81
N ASP A 483 -14.74 -0.21 15.25
CA ASP A 483 -15.20 -0.89 16.46
C ASP A 483 -15.09 -2.41 16.32
N GLY A 484 -15.44 -2.96 15.13
CA GLY A 484 -15.29 -4.38 14.87
C GLY A 484 -13.82 -4.84 14.87
N LEU A 485 -12.92 -4.07 14.25
CA LEU A 485 -11.48 -4.34 14.27
C LEU A 485 -10.90 -4.20 15.68
N GLN A 486 -11.35 -3.21 16.48
CA GLN A 486 -10.94 -3.06 17.87
C GLN A 486 -11.21 -4.33 18.67
N VAL A 487 -12.42 -4.89 18.54
CA VAL A 487 -12.82 -6.13 19.23
C VAL A 487 -11.95 -7.30 18.77
N LEU A 488 -11.79 -7.47 17.46
CA LEU A 488 -11.00 -8.58 16.91
C LEU A 488 -9.54 -8.49 17.35
N LEU A 489 -8.90 -7.35 17.17
CA LEU A 489 -7.46 -7.18 17.42
C LEU A 489 -7.11 -7.21 18.90
N ASN A 490 -7.98 -6.67 19.78
CA ASN A 490 -7.83 -6.83 21.23
C ASN A 490 -7.84 -8.30 21.69
N ARG A 491 -8.50 -9.17 20.94
CA ARG A 491 -8.52 -10.61 21.21
C ARG A 491 -7.36 -11.33 20.53
N LEU A 492 -7.07 -10.98 19.28
CA LEU A 492 -6.11 -11.68 18.42
C LEU A 492 -4.66 -11.38 18.81
N VAL A 493 -4.27 -10.11 18.99
CA VAL A 493 -2.87 -9.73 19.22
C VAL A 493 -2.28 -10.38 20.48
N PRO A 494 -2.96 -10.41 21.65
CA PRO A 494 -2.46 -11.12 22.81
C PRO A 494 -2.35 -12.66 22.62
N LEU A 495 -3.22 -13.25 21.78
CA LEU A 495 -3.10 -14.66 21.41
C LEU A 495 -1.84 -14.91 20.59
N LEU A 496 -1.54 -14.04 19.63
CA LEU A 496 -0.32 -14.12 18.82
C LEU A 496 0.91 -13.95 19.70
N TYR A 497 0.95 -13.00 20.62
CA TYR A 497 2.07 -12.83 21.55
C TYR A 497 2.35 -14.12 22.34
N ARG A 498 1.33 -14.76 22.89
CA ARG A 498 1.48 -16.04 23.57
C ARG A 498 1.99 -17.14 22.65
N LYS A 499 1.42 -17.25 21.44
CA LYS A 499 1.82 -18.26 20.46
C LYS A 499 3.29 -18.13 20.06
N TRP A 500 3.78 -16.90 19.92
CA TRP A 500 5.16 -16.59 19.54
C TRP A 500 6.11 -16.50 20.74
N GLY A 501 5.61 -16.68 21.98
CA GLY A 501 6.42 -16.66 23.18
C GLY A 501 6.96 -15.27 23.55
N VAL A 502 6.25 -14.21 23.16
CA VAL A 502 6.56 -12.82 23.54
C VAL A 502 6.27 -12.66 25.04
N SER A 503 7.30 -12.31 25.82
CA SER A 503 7.14 -12.08 27.27
C SER A 503 6.44 -10.74 27.53
N GLU A 504 5.87 -10.58 28.73
CA GLU A 504 5.23 -9.32 29.15
C GLU A 504 6.19 -8.12 29.06
N GLU A 505 7.49 -8.34 29.35
CA GLU A 505 8.51 -7.30 29.23
C GLU A 505 8.78 -6.89 27.78
N GLN A 506 8.55 -7.80 26.83
CA GLN A 506 8.77 -7.54 25.40
C GLN A 506 7.55 -6.86 24.74
N VAL A 507 6.36 -7.03 25.29
CA VAL A 507 5.11 -6.50 24.70
C VAL A 507 5.24 -5.02 24.40
N ALA A 508 5.82 -4.23 25.30
CA ALA A 508 6.02 -2.79 25.10
C ALA A 508 6.83 -2.44 23.83
N ASN A 509 7.85 -3.27 23.49
CA ASN A 509 8.66 -3.07 22.29
C ASN A 509 7.90 -3.47 21.03
N PHE A 510 7.08 -4.52 21.09
CA PHE A 510 6.24 -4.98 19.99
C PHE A 510 5.07 -4.01 19.72
N ASP A 511 4.48 -3.46 20.76
CA ASP A 511 3.39 -2.48 20.66
C ASP A 511 3.86 -1.11 20.12
N GLY A 512 5.13 -0.79 20.26
CA GLY A 512 5.73 0.46 19.82
C GLY A 512 5.73 1.51 20.92
N LEU A 513 4.68 2.34 21.01
CA LEU A 513 4.59 3.43 21.99
C LEU A 513 4.25 2.97 23.42
N ASN A 514 4.07 1.67 23.65
CA ASN A 514 3.61 1.12 24.93
C ASN A 514 2.31 1.77 25.44
N VAL A 515 1.39 1.99 24.52
CA VAL A 515 0.06 2.55 24.81
C VAL A 515 -1.01 1.48 24.61
N PRO A 516 -2.14 1.56 25.33
CA PRO A 516 -3.29 0.70 25.06
C PRO A 516 -3.72 0.83 23.61
N PHE A 517 -3.94 -0.30 22.94
CA PHE A 517 -4.43 -0.31 21.56
C PHE A 517 -5.82 0.33 21.48
N ARG A 518 -5.95 1.28 20.57
CA ARG A 518 -7.21 1.97 20.28
C ARG A 518 -7.39 2.20 18.79
N ILE A 519 -8.67 2.13 18.41
CA ILE A 519 -9.14 2.62 17.11
C ILE A 519 -10.10 3.78 17.34
N GLU A 520 -9.86 4.88 16.64
CA GLU A 520 -10.70 6.07 16.66
C GLU A 520 -11.44 6.22 15.33
N ASN A 521 -12.76 6.44 15.42
CA ASN A 521 -13.62 6.68 14.27
C ASN A 521 -13.98 8.16 14.22
N LYS A 522 -13.33 8.93 13.34
CA LYS A 522 -13.53 10.37 13.19
C LYS A 522 -13.78 10.76 11.74
N LEU A 523 -14.67 11.74 11.52
CA LEU A 523 -14.82 12.39 10.22
C LEU A 523 -13.73 13.46 10.05
N ALA A 524 -12.47 13.02 10.10
CA ALA A 524 -11.31 13.87 10.06
C ALA A 524 -10.13 13.17 9.39
N TYR A 525 -9.16 13.98 8.95
CA TYR A 525 -7.85 13.51 8.49
C TYR A 525 -6.75 14.06 9.38
N THR A 526 -5.68 13.30 9.56
CA THR A 526 -4.46 13.75 10.22
C THR A 526 -3.55 14.47 9.23
N SER A 527 -2.91 15.54 9.70
CA SER A 527 -1.81 16.16 8.99
C SER A 527 -0.46 15.63 9.52
N ARG A 528 0.47 15.39 8.60
CA ARG A 528 1.78 14.84 8.89
C ARG A 528 2.86 15.90 8.69
N PRO A 529 4.00 15.82 9.38
CA PRO A 529 5.20 16.54 8.98
C PRO A 529 5.56 16.25 7.53
N LEU A 530 5.99 17.27 6.79
CA LEU A 530 6.22 17.20 5.35
C LEU A 530 7.67 16.93 4.95
N HIS A 531 8.52 16.48 5.88
CA HIS A 531 9.90 16.07 5.59
C HIS A 531 9.90 15.05 4.44
N GLY A 532 10.66 15.32 3.37
CA GLY A 532 10.79 14.42 2.23
C GLY A 532 9.55 14.24 1.37
N VAL A 533 8.46 14.97 1.62
CA VAL A 533 7.19 14.83 0.87
C VAL A 533 7.34 15.05 -0.62
N TRP A 534 8.34 15.81 -1.07
CA TRP A 534 8.66 16.02 -2.47
C TRP A 534 8.83 14.71 -3.25
N ALA A 535 9.21 13.64 -2.54
CA ALA A 535 9.52 12.33 -3.12
C ALA A 535 8.31 11.38 -3.21
N THR A 536 7.10 11.81 -2.85
CA THR A 536 5.92 10.94 -2.74
C THR A 536 4.68 11.46 -3.48
N PRO A 537 4.81 11.88 -4.77
CA PRO A 537 3.63 12.20 -5.57
C PRO A 537 2.82 10.91 -5.88
N PRO A 538 1.51 11.06 -6.22
CA PRO A 538 0.70 12.26 -6.18
C PRO A 538 0.17 12.56 -4.77
N PHE A 539 -0.37 13.77 -4.58
CA PHE A 539 -0.68 14.35 -3.27
C PHE A 539 -2.17 14.34 -2.93
N LEU A 540 -2.50 14.78 -1.71
CA LEU A 540 -3.69 14.50 -0.93
C LEU A 540 -3.80 13.00 -0.60
N HIS A 541 -4.64 12.65 0.37
CA HIS A 541 -4.80 11.27 0.83
C HIS A 541 -5.23 10.30 -0.29
N ASN A 542 -5.95 10.78 -1.29
CA ASN A 542 -6.45 10.00 -2.41
C ASN A 542 -5.62 10.14 -3.71
N GLY A 543 -4.46 10.82 -3.65
CA GLY A 543 -3.60 11.02 -4.82
C GLY A 543 -4.23 11.87 -5.93
N SER A 544 -5.18 12.76 -5.60
CA SER A 544 -5.96 13.52 -6.59
C SER A 544 -5.27 14.79 -7.10
N VAL A 545 -4.09 15.12 -6.59
CA VAL A 545 -3.30 16.27 -7.04
C VAL A 545 -1.90 15.80 -7.45
N PRO A 546 -1.51 15.96 -8.73
CA PRO A 546 -0.30 15.33 -9.25
C PRO A 546 1.02 15.96 -8.78
N THR A 547 1.04 17.25 -8.45
CA THR A 547 2.25 17.99 -8.05
C THR A 547 1.98 18.89 -6.85
N ILE A 548 3.02 19.19 -6.06
CA ILE A 548 2.90 20.17 -4.95
C ILE A 548 2.56 21.56 -5.51
N TYR A 549 3.11 21.92 -6.68
CA TYR A 549 2.76 23.16 -7.36
C TYR A 549 1.25 23.28 -7.61
N ASP A 550 0.62 22.20 -8.12
CA ASP A 550 -0.83 22.18 -8.35
C ASP A 550 -1.60 22.26 -7.01
N LEU A 551 -1.09 21.63 -5.95
CA LEU A 551 -1.70 21.68 -4.61
C LEU A 551 -1.71 23.11 -4.04
N LEU A 552 -0.62 23.85 -4.24
CA LEU A 552 -0.49 25.25 -3.79
C LEU A 552 -1.16 26.25 -4.74
N SER A 553 -1.66 25.79 -5.89
CA SER A 553 -2.35 26.62 -6.87
C SER A 553 -3.85 26.73 -6.55
N PRO A 554 -4.53 27.80 -7.02
CA PRO A 554 -5.98 27.93 -6.88
C PRO A 554 -6.70 26.70 -7.43
N LEU A 555 -7.82 26.31 -6.81
CA LEU A 555 -8.59 25.11 -7.18
C LEU A 555 -8.87 25.02 -8.69
N ARG A 556 -9.24 26.15 -9.31
CA ARG A 556 -9.54 26.24 -10.76
C ARG A 556 -8.34 25.91 -11.66
N ALA A 557 -7.12 25.95 -11.14
CA ALA A 557 -5.90 25.62 -11.87
C ALA A 557 -5.47 24.17 -11.69
N ARG A 558 -6.04 23.45 -10.72
CA ARG A 558 -5.78 22.03 -10.54
C ARG A 558 -6.35 21.22 -11.71
N PRO A 559 -5.64 20.18 -12.19
CA PRO A 559 -6.17 19.30 -13.23
C PRO A 559 -7.48 18.63 -12.77
N THR A 560 -8.49 18.62 -13.64
CA THR A 560 -9.73 17.86 -13.41
C THR A 560 -9.58 16.39 -13.81
N THR A 561 -8.69 16.11 -14.73
CA THR A 561 -8.28 14.75 -15.12
C THR A 561 -6.79 14.72 -15.42
N PHE A 562 -6.13 13.61 -15.11
CA PHE A 562 -4.72 13.41 -15.42
C PHE A 562 -4.37 11.92 -15.45
N TYR A 563 -3.25 11.57 -16.09
CA TYR A 563 -2.78 10.19 -16.13
C TYR A 563 -1.80 9.89 -15.01
N VAL A 564 -1.94 8.69 -14.38
CA VAL A 564 -1.09 8.16 -13.31
C VAL A 564 -0.47 6.84 -13.78
N GLY A 565 0.77 6.57 -13.38
CA GLY A 565 1.52 5.36 -13.73
C GLY A 565 2.81 5.65 -14.51
N ASN A 566 2.92 6.82 -15.15
CA ASN A 566 4.20 7.32 -15.62
C ASN A 566 4.96 7.91 -14.44
N ARG A 567 6.12 7.34 -14.09
CA ARG A 567 6.94 7.77 -12.95
C ARG A 567 7.94 8.89 -13.29
N GLU A 568 7.88 9.44 -14.50
CA GLU A 568 8.74 10.56 -14.90
C GLU A 568 8.42 11.80 -14.05
N TYR A 569 9.44 12.34 -13.40
CA TYR A 569 9.31 13.37 -12.38
C TYR A 569 9.57 14.78 -12.93
N ASP A 570 8.82 15.75 -12.46
CA ASP A 570 9.05 17.17 -12.70
C ASP A 570 9.67 17.82 -11.44
N PRO A 571 10.99 18.10 -11.41
CA PRO A 571 11.68 18.66 -10.25
C PRO A 571 11.34 20.13 -9.98
N LYS A 572 10.66 20.82 -10.91
CA LYS A 572 10.21 22.21 -10.73
C LYS A 572 8.84 22.28 -10.08
N LYS A 573 7.95 21.34 -10.43
CA LYS A 573 6.60 21.28 -9.86
C LYS A 573 6.48 20.34 -8.67
N LEU A 574 7.50 19.51 -8.43
CA LEU A 574 7.54 18.47 -7.41
C LEU A 574 6.38 17.48 -7.57
N GLY A 575 6.45 16.65 -8.61
CA GLY A 575 5.44 15.63 -8.87
C GLY A 575 5.65 14.90 -10.18
N TYR A 576 4.74 13.98 -10.52
CA TYR A 576 4.81 13.21 -11.75
C TYR A 576 4.31 14.01 -12.96
N LYS A 577 4.89 13.70 -14.14
CA LYS A 577 4.30 14.11 -15.41
C LYS A 577 2.96 13.41 -15.63
N THR A 578 1.97 14.19 -16.04
CA THR A 578 0.56 13.77 -16.12
C THR A 578 0.09 13.39 -17.52
N SER A 579 1.02 13.37 -18.50
CA SER A 579 0.68 12.99 -19.86
C SER A 579 0.41 11.49 -20.00
N TYR A 580 -0.45 11.12 -20.95
CA TYR A 580 -0.70 9.73 -21.28
C TYR A 580 0.60 8.97 -21.58
N ALA A 581 0.71 7.77 -21.01
CA ALA A 581 1.67 6.75 -21.36
C ALA A 581 0.96 5.39 -21.45
N PRO A 582 1.46 4.44 -22.25
CA PRO A 582 0.93 3.07 -22.24
C PRO A 582 0.89 2.52 -20.81
N GLY A 583 -0.20 1.85 -20.42
CA GLY A 583 -0.38 1.32 -19.08
C GLY A 583 -0.74 2.34 -18.00
N SER A 584 -0.82 3.64 -18.34
CA SER A 584 -1.27 4.65 -17.38
C SER A 584 -2.77 4.58 -17.13
N PHE A 585 -3.17 5.02 -15.95
CA PHE A 585 -4.55 5.10 -15.49
C PHE A 585 -5.04 6.55 -15.55
N LEU A 586 -6.24 6.79 -16.08
CA LEU A 586 -6.86 8.10 -16.06
C LEU A 586 -7.53 8.36 -14.71
N HIS A 587 -6.98 9.30 -13.95
CA HIS A 587 -7.59 9.80 -12.71
C HIS A 587 -8.59 10.90 -13.05
N ASP A 588 -9.86 10.71 -12.69
CA ASP A 588 -10.94 11.67 -12.87
C ASP A 588 -11.38 12.22 -11.50
N THR A 589 -11.12 13.50 -11.26
CA THR A 589 -11.42 14.18 -9.99
C THR A 589 -12.88 14.57 -9.81
N ALA A 590 -13.73 14.35 -10.81
CA ALA A 590 -15.17 14.53 -10.67
C ALA A 590 -15.84 13.38 -9.91
N ILE A 591 -15.18 12.23 -9.82
CA ILE A 591 -15.67 11.04 -9.12
C ILE A 591 -15.50 11.24 -7.61
N GLU A 592 -16.54 10.95 -6.83
CA GLU A 592 -16.45 10.89 -5.36
C GLU A 592 -15.47 9.80 -4.93
N GLY A 593 -14.61 10.09 -3.94
CA GLY A 593 -13.43 9.30 -3.61
C GLY A 593 -12.15 9.74 -4.34
N ASN A 594 -12.30 10.44 -5.47
CA ASN A 594 -11.19 10.97 -6.27
C ASN A 594 -11.10 12.50 -6.29
N ARG A 595 -11.96 13.23 -5.55
CA ARG A 595 -12.02 14.70 -5.62
C ARG A 595 -10.69 15.32 -5.19
N ASN A 596 -10.30 16.39 -5.90
CA ASN A 596 -9.12 17.21 -5.58
C ASN A 596 -9.49 18.53 -4.87
N SER A 597 -10.66 18.57 -4.23
CA SER A 597 -11.16 19.71 -3.47
C SER A 597 -10.39 19.91 -2.17
N GLY A 598 -10.66 21.04 -1.50
CA GLY A 598 -10.09 21.37 -0.19
C GLY A 598 -8.60 21.73 -0.20
N HIS A 599 -8.05 21.96 0.97
CA HIS A 599 -6.67 22.40 1.17
C HIS A 599 -6.36 23.62 0.27
N LEU A 600 -7.15 24.69 0.44
CA LEU A 600 -7.18 25.81 -0.50
C LEU A 600 -6.41 27.02 0.04
N PHE A 601 -5.59 27.60 -0.84
CA PHE A 601 -5.05 28.95 -0.69
C PHE A 601 -5.88 29.89 -1.55
N THR A 602 -6.69 30.74 -0.91
CA THR A 602 -7.64 31.62 -1.60
C THR A 602 -8.00 32.81 -0.72
N ASP A 603 -8.25 33.96 -1.35
CA ASP A 603 -8.73 35.18 -0.66
C ASP A 603 -10.26 35.14 -0.41
N GLU A 604 -10.95 34.18 -1.03
CA GLU A 604 -12.39 34.00 -0.88
C GLU A 604 -12.69 33.08 0.31
N GLU A 605 -13.74 33.37 1.08
CA GLU A 605 -14.27 32.46 2.08
C GLU A 605 -14.84 31.22 1.38
N ALA A 606 -14.23 30.07 1.63
CA ALA A 606 -14.63 28.81 1.01
C ALA A 606 -14.35 27.63 1.97
N PRO A 607 -15.17 26.56 1.92
CA PRO A 607 -14.84 25.31 2.59
C PRO A 607 -13.46 24.81 2.15
N GLY A 608 -12.63 24.44 3.10
CA GLY A 608 -11.28 23.97 2.82
C GLY A 608 -10.22 25.05 2.64
N ARG A 609 -10.56 26.34 2.91
CA ARG A 609 -9.57 27.40 2.96
C ARG A 609 -8.63 27.19 4.16
N ILE A 610 -7.33 27.18 3.89
CA ILE A 610 -6.26 27.03 4.90
C ILE A 610 -5.33 28.24 4.95
N GLY A 611 -5.33 29.09 3.93
CA GLY A 611 -4.50 30.28 3.86
C GLY A 611 -4.91 31.20 2.71
N ASP A 612 -4.28 32.38 2.67
CA ASP A 612 -4.48 33.37 1.63
C ASP A 612 -3.94 32.90 0.26
N LEU A 613 -4.41 33.51 -0.81
CA LEU A 613 -3.97 33.19 -2.16
C LEU A 613 -2.47 33.42 -2.32
N LEU A 614 -1.74 32.40 -2.67
CA LEU A 614 -0.30 32.47 -2.89
C LEU A 614 0.02 33.04 -4.28
N THR A 615 0.93 34.01 -4.32
CA THR A 615 1.55 34.46 -5.56
C THR A 615 2.43 33.38 -6.17
N GLU A 616 2.78 33.50 -7.46
CA GLU A 616 3.72 32.58 -8.10
C GLU A 616 5.07 32.49 -7.38
N ALA A 617 5.62 33.65 -6.97
CA ALA A 617 6.88 33.72 -6.24
C ALA A 617 6.82 32.98 -4.89
N GLN A 618 5.72 33.11 -4.15
CA GLN A 618 5.50 32.43 -2.89
C GLN A 618 5.38 30.91 -3.08
N ARG A 619 4.66 30.45 -4.11
CA ARG A 619 4.59 29.03 -4.44
C ARG A 619 5.97 28.46 -4.74
N MET A 620 6.76 29.13 -5.59
CA MET A 620 8.12 28.68 -5.93
C MET A 620 9.04 28.68 -4.72
N ALA A 621 8.93 29.66 -3.83
CA ALA A 621 9.70 29.71 -2.58
C ALA A 621 9.36 28.52 -1.67
N LEU A 622 8.07 28.20 -1.50
CA LEU A 622 7.64 27.03 -0.72
C LEU A 622 8.16 25.71 -1.34
N LEU A 623 8.14 25.58 -2.66
CA LEU A 623 8.66 24.39 -3.33
C LEU A 623 10.17 24.23 -3.08
N GLU A 624 10.96 25.31 -3.12
CA GLU A 624 12.40 25.24 -2.82
C GLU A 624 12.67 24.84 -1.36
N TYR A 625 11.89 25.34 -0.40
CA TYR A 625 12.03 24.94 0.99
C TYR A 625 11.61 23.49 1.21
N ILE A 626 10.52 23.02 0.60
CA ILE A 626 10.03 21.63 0.74
C ILE A 626 11.07 20.60 0.25
N LYS A 627 11.92 20.94 -0.72
CA LYS A 627 13.01 20.07 -1.17
C LYS A 627 14.03 19.77 -0.08
N VAL A 628 14.24 20.71 0.85
CA VAL A 628 15.34 20.69 1.84
C VAL A 628 14.89 20.76 3.28
N MET A 629 13.60 20.93 3.52
CA MET A 629 12.99 21.07 4.84
C MET A 629 13.45 19.94 5.77
N GLY A 630 13.94 20.31 6.95
CA GLY A 630 14.39 19.40 7.99
C GLY A 630 15.72 18.70 7.71
N ASN A 631 16.32 18.84 6.52
CA ASN A 631 17.54 18.16 6.16
C ASN A 631 18.78 18.84 6.80
N PRO A 632 19.53 18.14 7.70
CA PRO A 632 20.70 18.71 8.37
C PRO A 632 21.77 19.28 7.45
N GLN A 633 21.90 18.75 6.23
CA GLN A 633 22.88 19.23 5.24
C GLN A 633 22.64 20.68 4.83
N PHE A 634 21.39 21.16 4.92
CA PHE A 634 21.01 22.52 4.57
C PHE A 634 20.80 23.43 5.79
N ASP A 635 20.92 22.90 7.03
CA ASP A 635 20.63 23.62 8.25
C ASP A 635 21.39 24.97 8.35
N GLN A 636 22.69 24.93 8.10
CA GLN A 636 23.51 26.15 8.10
C GLN A 636 23.10 27.13 7.00
N ALA A 637 22.82 26.64 5.80
CA ALA A 637 22.40 27.46 4.67
C ALA A 637 21.01 28.10 4.92
N LEU A 638 20.14 27.41 5.63
CA LEU A 638 18.81 27.87 6.06
C LEU A 638 18.85 28.71 7.34
N GLN A 639 20.04 29.06 7.86
CA GLN A 639 20.22 29.86 9.09
C GLN A 639 19.56 29.20 10.31
N GLY A 640 19.68 27.87 10.42
CA GLY A 640 19.00 27.03 11.42
C GLY A 640 17.59 26.68 10.99
N ASP A 641 17.31 25.39 10.83
CA ASP A 641 15.96 24.90 10.51
C ASP A 641 15.35 24.27 11.78
N PRO A 642 14.25 24.84 12.35
CA PRO A 642 13.62 24.26 13.52
C PRO A 642 13.08 22.85 13.27
N LEU A 643 12.88 22.48 12.00
CA LEU A 643 12.42 21.18 11.57
C LEU A 643 13.56 20.20 11.29
N ASN A 644 14.82 20.59 11.50
CA ASN A 644 15.98 19.74 11.34
C ASN A 644 15.79 18.43 12.12
N TRP A 645 15.78 17.29 11.40
CA TRP A 645 15.47 15.99 12.01
C TRP A 645 16.52 15.49 13.01
N ASP A 646 17.72 16.03 13.00
CA ASP A 646 18.72 15.74 14.04
C ASP A 646 18.35 16.33 15.43
N ASN A 647 17.39 17.27 15.47
CA ASN A 647 16.80 17.77 16.70
C ASN A 647 15.85 16.76 17.37
N PHE A 648 15.50 15.68 16.66
CA PHE A 648 14.53 14.67 17.09
C PHE A 648 15.18 13.27 17.11
N PRO A 649 15.99 12.97 18.15
CA PRO A 649 16.73 11.71 18.20
C PRO A 649 15.81 10.49 18.21
N SER A 650 16.29 9.40 17.62
CA SER A 650 15.62 8.11 17.68
C SER A 650 15.76 7.48 19.07
N PRO A 651 14.79 6.67 19.52
CA PRO A 651 14.90 5.93 20.76
C PRO A 651 16.03 4.88 20.67
N PRO A 652 16.50 4.38 21.81
CA PRO A 652 17.40 3.24 21.82
C PRO A 652 16.81 2.07 21.03
N GLN A 653 17.66 1.37 20.31
CA GLN A 653 17.21 0.14 19.63
C GLN A 653 16.78 -0.91 20.65
N ASP A 654 15.79 -1.71 20.30
CA ASP A 654 15.39 -2.85 21.09
C ASP A 654 16.53 -3.89 21.13
N PRO A 655 17.08 -4.23 22.30
CA PRO A 655 18.16 -5.20 22.41
C PRO A 655 17.76 -6.61 21.96
N GLN A 656 16.47 -6.89 21.84
CA GLN A 656 15.92 -8.18 21.42
C GLN A 656 15.51 -8.21 19.94
N LEU A 657 15.62 -7.08 19.22
CA LEU A 657 15.25 -6.99 17.82
C LEU A 657 15.95 -8.05 16.96
N ARG A 658 17.26 -8.21 17.13
CA ARG A 658 18.04 -9.22 16.41
C ARG A 658 17.51 -10.63 16.66
N ALA A 659 17.18 -10.96 17.90
CA ALA A 659 16.66 -12.27 18.26
C ALA A 659 15.28 -12.53 17.63
N ALA A 660 14.42 -11.51 17.52
CA ALA A 660 13.13 -11.59 16.83
C ALA A 660 13.34 -11.87 15.33
N CYS A 661 14.25 -11.14 14.67
CA CYS A 661 14.58 -11.36 13.25
C CYS A 661 15.10 -12.79 13.01
N GLU A 662 15.96 -13.31 13.90
CA GLU A 662 16.48 -14.67 13.81
C GLU A 662 15.38 -15.72 14.07
N ARG A 663 14.42 -15.47 14.97
CA ARG A 663 13.27 -16.39 15.20
C ARG A 663 12.37 -16.44 13.98
N SER A 664 11.99 -15.30 13.41
CA SER A 664 11.23 -15.22 12.17
C SER A 664 11.93 -15.97 11.04
N HIS A 665 13.22 -15.74 10.85
CA HIS A 665 13.99 -16.43 9.83
C HIS A 665 14.00 -17.97 10.06
N ARG A 666 14.21 -18.45 11.29
CA ARG A 666 14.16 -19.89 11.61
C ARG A 666 12.77 -20.47 11.41
N TRP A 667 11.73 -19.71 11.71
CA TRP A 667 10.34 -20.12 11.50
C TRP A 667 10.07 -20.44 10.03
N HIS A 668 10.52 -19.57 9.12
CA HIS A 668 10.30 -19.77 7.69
C HIS A 668 11.30 -20.71 7.02
N PHE A 669 12.49 -20.88 7.60
CA PHE A 669 13.59 -21.65 7.01
C PHE A 669 14.31 -22.54 8.05
N PRO A 670 13.65 -23.55 8.60
CA PRO A 670 14.18 -24.34 9.71
C PRO A 670 15.46 -25.15 9.39
N GLN A 671 15.79 -25.36 8.11
CA GLN A 671 16.97 -26.16 7.70
C GLN A 671 18.22 -25.32 7.39
N THR A 672 18.10 -23.98 7.30
CA THR A 672 19.25 -23.13 6.93
C THR A 672 20.17 -22.81 8.11
N THR A 673 19.75 -23.01 9.34
CA THR A 673 20.55 -22.73 10.55
C THR A 673 21.76 -23.66 10.71
N ALA A 674 21.76 -24.85 10.13
CA ALA A 674 22.89 -25.76 10.18
C ALA A 674 24.08 -25.36 9.30
N GLN A 675 23.87 -24.51 8.29
CA GLN A 675 24.93 -24.05 7.38
C GLN A 675 25.61 -22.75 7.82
N LEU A 676 24.95 -21.93 8.62
CA LEU A 676 25.53 -20.67 9.12
C LEU A 676 26.49 -20.86 10.28
N SER A 677 26.40 -21.97 11.02
CA SER A 677 27.32 -22.28 12.12
C SER A 677 28.69 -22.82 11.67
N HIS A 678 28.89 -23.13 10.39
CA HIS A 678 30.14 -23.69 9.85
C HIS A 678 30.96 -22.71 8.99
N GLY A 679 30.52 -21.44 8.84
CA GLY A 679 31.15 -20.40 7.98
C GLY A 679 32.16 -19.48 8.70
N HIS A 680 32.33 -19.54 10.02
CA HIS A 680 33.25 -18.67 10.76
C HIS A 680 34.47 -19.36 11.33
N GLY A 681 34.92 -20.42 10.72
CA GLY A 681 36.14 -21.09 11.10
C GLY A 681 36.99 -21.49 9.90
N LYS A 682 37.58 -20.50 9.21
CA LYS A 682 38.88 -20.61 8.53
C LYS A 682 39.40 -19.24 8.14
#